data_d3a0d85404e905f9b7d5363d7c7dbca9
#
_entry.id   d3a0d85404e905f9b7d5363d7c7dbca9
#
_cell.length_a   1.000
_cell.length_b   1.000
_cell.length_c   1.000
_cell.angle_alpha   90.00
_cell.angle_beta   90.00
_cell.angle_gamma   90.00
#
_symmetry.space_group_name_H-M   'P 1'
#
loop_
_entity.id
_entity.type
_entity.pdbx_description
1 polymer ?
#
loop_
_entity_poly.entity_id
_entity_poly.type
_entity_poly.pdbx_seq_one_letter_code
_entity_poly.pdbx_strand_id
1 'polypeptide(L)'
;MAHVYKETVVDPKILNAWFPTEYQAVLFRTWGMYSAEKLAEVLEATPEDIRASWELMGLDPDRKIDPEWRRRGYITTVRDTWHILSKPQQCTLLGISAEEYEIMLREDDFLDHKLSYKAEGTQCYWRPLTEEETAKTRELAKLLKDIEEKIGDAPDTAFDFARNYYKPASPITTPYPTFIGKDMKFIYSYFALYGDPLIDETLDPFPDKLLEEYAKYGVNGVWMQGVLYQLVHYPFAPEMSAGWEIRQKNLKKLVDRAAKYGIGIYLYFNEPRWMPMSVFEKHPEIQGRTVEDKGMACLCTSTPEVQEYLENGAYQLFKAVEGLAGFFTITRSENPTNCYSHTNEDNCNCPRCSQRSVPEVLAEVNNFLYRGAKRANPDARGIAWVWGWPDNRVEKVIELLDDGIIFQSTSETLIEVHKGAPVKIADYSMSNPGPGEWAKNNWRLAKKHNHECCAKVQFNNTWECSGVPYIPVFDLVAEHAVNLKNEGIRHMMLSWTLGGAPSPSLSLVSGIFDGKYKLDTCVDEMIDDVFPVGCAETVKKAQRMMSDAFRQFPFSCAVVYASPLTSGPRSVFYTEKTGRRGARVGISFDSVDAWTAEYAEDVFERQMTLVVEPWREAIKLLDACDDKSELFEEFKSCAKGTLVHFESVLHLTRFVRARNAMLDGEKVIDGNRDVKQVMMQALDEEEANTINAIRAQSKDSRIGFEASNHYNFSRQNLVEKLVNIDYTRRKLNK
;
A
#
# COMPACT_ATOMS: atom_id res chain seq x y z
N MET A 1 -0.92 -15.77 -7.03
CA MET A 1 -0.09 -16.92 -6.60
C MET A 1 0.93 -16.42 -5.60
N ALA A 2 0.76 -16.72 -4.34
CA ALA A 2 1.78 -16.44 -3.34
C ALA A 2 2.93 -17.42 -3.55
N HIS A 3 4.04 -16.96 -4.10
CA HIS A 3 5.28 -17.69 -3.97
C HIS A 3 5.68 -17.68 -2.50
N VAL A 4 5.36 -18.75 -1.79
CA VAL A 4 5.88 -19.00 -0.45
C VAL A 4 7.37 -19.26 -0.60
N TYR A 5 8.18 -18.23 -0.41
CA TYR A 5 9.62 -18.38 -0.35
C TYR A 5 9.97 -19.14 0.93
N LYS A 6 10.60 -20.30 0.79
CA LYS A 6 11.14 -21.04 1.92
C LYS A 6 12.37 -20.29 2.42
N GLU A 7 12.25 -19.56 3.52
CA GLU A 7 13.38 -18.88 4.15
C GLU A 7 14.32 -19.89 4.83
N THR A 8 15.60 -19.71 4.65
CA THR A 8 16.61 -20.35 5.48
C THR A 8 16.72 -19.60 6.81
N VAL A 9 16.92 -20.31 7.91
CA VAL A 9 17.11 -19.72 9.25
C VAL A 9 18.34 -18.82 9.22
N VAL A 10 18.16 -17.55 9.54
CA VAL A 10 19.22 -16.54 9.59
C VAL A 10 19.67 -16.38 11.03
N ASP A 11 20.97 -16.21 11.25
CA ASP A 11 21.48 -15.82 12.57
C ASP A 11 20.97 -14.39 12.91
N PRO A 12 20.13 -14.24 13.95
CA PRO A 12 19.61 -12.93 14.36
C PRO A 12 20.68 -11.87 14.61
N LYS A 13 21.88 -12.30 15.01
CA LYS A 13 23.02 -11.41 15.29
C LYS A 13 23.50 -10.63 14.06
N ILE A 14 23.28 -11.14 12.85
CA ILE A 14 23.67 -10.46 11.63
C ILE A 14 22.74 -9.28 11.38
N LEU A 15 21.45 -9.43 11.71
CA LEU A 15 20.39 -8.50 11.30
C LEU A 15 20.47 -7.13 11.95
N ASN A 16 21.12 -7.03 13.11
CA ASN A 16 21.21 -5.80 13.89
C ASN A 16 22.66 -5.54 14.33
N ALA A 17 23.65 -6.06 13.59
CA ALA A 17 25.05 -6.08 13.98
C ALA A 17 25.70 -4.69 14.15
N TRP A 18 25.06 -3.63 13.69
CA TRP A 18 25.47 -2.24 13.89
C TRP A 18 25.05 -1.67 15.25
N PHE A 19 24.21 -2.38 16.01
CA PHE A 19 23.93 -2.10 17.41
C PHE A 19 24.77 -3.02 18.31
N PRO A 20 25.29 -2.53 19.47
CA PRO A 20 26.02 -3.38 20.41
C PRO A 20 25.18 -4.53 20.96
N THR A 21 23.88 -4.35 21.14
CA THR A 21 22.92 -5.37 21.58
C THR A 21 21.60 -5.25 20.86
N GLU A 22 20.82 -6.35 20.80
CA GLU A 22 19.50 -6.36 20.15
C GLU A 22 18.49 -5.44 20.87
N TYR A 23 18.53 -5.38 22.21
CA TYR A 23 17.60 -4.51 22.92
C TYR A 23 17.87 -3.02 22.63
N GLN A 24 19.13 -2.64 22.34
CA GLN A 24 19.43 -1.27 21.91
C GLN A 24 18.85 -0.95 20.54
N ALA A 25 18.75 -1.93 19.62
CA ALA A 25 18.02 -1.75 18.38
C ALA A 25 16.52 -1.50 18.64
N VAL A 26 15.90 -2.23 19.58
CA VAL A 26 14.51 -1.98 19.99
C VAL A 26 14.35 -0.58 20.58
N LEU A 27 15.21 -0.21 21.52
CA LEU A 27 15.19 1.11 22.17
C LEU A 27 15.36 2.25 21.15
N PHE A 28 16.21 2.07 20.14
CA PHE A 28 16.44 3.04 19.09
C PHE A 28 15.21 3.20 18.19
N ARG A 29 14.64 2.09 17.72
CA ARG A 29 13.51 2.07 16.79
C ARG A 29 12.20 2.54 17.43
N THR A 30 12.09 2.46 18.76
CA THR A 30 10.89 2.86 19.51
C THR A 30 11.06 4.15 20.31
N TRP A 31 12.23 4.81 20.18
CA TRP A 31 12.61 6.00 20.91
C TRP A 31 11.65 7.17 20.68
N GLY A 32 11.09 7.67 21.78
CA GLY A 32 10.09 8.75 21.79
C GLY A 32 8.66 8.29 21.51
N MET A 33 8.47 7.07 20.96
CA MET A 33 7.13 6.51 20.67
C MET A 33 6.50 5.86 21.91
N TYR A 34 7.31 5.18 22.69
CA TYR A 34 6.88 4.48 23.90
C TYR A 34 7.65 4.99 25.11
N SER A 35 7.00 5.01 26.28
CA SER A 35 7.62 5.45 27.51
C SER A 35 8.63 4.43 28.05
N ALA A 36 9.53 4.88 28.92
CA ALA A 36 10.47 3.99 29.58
C ALA A 36 9.79 2.88 30.37
N GLU A 37 8.63 3.17 30.99
CA GLU A 37 7.81 2.21 31.72
C GLU A 37 7.27 1.11 30.80
N LYS A 38 6.77 1.48 29.60
CA LYS A 38 6.25 0.50 28.62
C LYS A 38 7.37 -0.38 28.07
N LEU A 39 8.52 0.19 27.76
CA LEU A 39 9.66 -0.60 27.26
C LEU A 39 10.31 -1.46 28.35
N ALA A 40 10.29 -1.00 29.60
CA ALA A 40 10.70 -1.81 30.75
C ALA A 40 9.83 -3.06 30.92
N GLU A 41 8.49 -2.91 30.75
CA GLU A 41 7.56 -4.05 30.75
C GLU A 41 7.87 -5.04 29.62
N VAL A 42 8.13 -4.54 28.39
CA VAL A 42 8.42 -5.37 27.20
C VAL A 42 9.74 -6.12 27.32
N LEU A 43 10.77 -5.47 27.86
CA LEU A 43 12.16 -5.96 27.91
C LEU A 43 12.55 -6.57 29.26
N GLU A 44 11.63 -6.69 30.21
CA GLU A 44 11.84 -7.19 31.58
C GLU A 44 12.97 -6.41 32.30
N ALA A 45 12.87 -5.07 32.28
CA ALA A 45 13.82 -4.13 32.87
C ALA A 45 13.13 -3.21 33.88
N THR A 46 13.91 -2.28 34.47
CA THR A 46 13.32 -1.12 35.17
C THR A 46 13.25 0.11 34.24
N PRO A 47 12.35 1.06 34.51
CA PRO A 47 12.32 2.32 33.75
C PRO A 47 13.66 3.08 33.81
N GLU A 48 14.36 2.98 34.92
CA GLU A 48 15.69 3.57 35.13
C GLU A 48 16.75 2.95 34.20
N ASP A 49 16.71 1.62 34.01
CA ASP A 49 17.60 0.91 33.09
C ASP A 49 17.36 1.36 31.63
N ILE A 50 16.11 1.55 31.25
CA ILE A 50 15.77 2.03 29.90
C ILE A 50 16.26 3.45 29.68
N ARG A 51 16.02 4.37 30.65
CA ARG A 51 16.49 5.75 30.57
C ARG A 51 18.01 5.83 30.51
N ALA A 52 18.70 5.10 31.39
CA ALA A 52 20.17 5.02 31.37
C ALA A 52 20.71 4.46 30.05
N SER A 53 20.01 3.50 29.45
CA SER A 53 20.38 2.96 28.13
C SER A 53 20.27 4.02 27.04
N TRP A 54 19.16 4.80 27.00
CA TRP A 54 19.01 5.91 26.06
C TRP A 54 20.10 6.98 26.25
N GLU A 55 20.35 7.42 27.49
CA GLU A 55 21.41 8.40 27.78
C GLU A 55 22.77 7.91 27.31
N LEU A 56 23.09 6.64 27.56
CA LEU A 56 24.38 6.05 27.12
C LEU A 56 24.48 6.00 25.58
N MET A 57 23.37 5.80 24.90
CA MET A 57 23.26 5.83 23.43
C MET A 57 23.27 7.27 22.87
N GLY A 58 23.28 8.30 23.72
CA GLY A 58 23.22 9.71 23.30
C GLY A 58 21.82 10.14 22.86
N LEU A 59 20.78 9.41 23.27
CA LEU A 59 19.39 9.69 22.96
C LEU A 59 18.73 10.42 24.13
N ASP A 60 17.92 11.43 23.84
CA ASP A 60 17.16 12.17 24.85
C ASP A 60 16.06 11.28 25.45
N PRO A 61 16.13 10.94 26.77
CA PRO A 61 15.14 10.10 27.42
C PRO A 61 13.76 10.76 27.57
N ASP A 62 13.68 12.08 27.38
CA ASP A 62 12.45 12.85 27.50
C ASP A 62 11.85 13.22 26.11
N ARG A 63 12.47 12.75 25.02
CA ARG A 63 11.90 12.92 23.66
C ARG A 63 10.46 12.43 23.61
N LYS A 64 9.59 13.28 23.09
CA LYS A 64 8.20 12.94 22.80
C LYS A 64 7.94 13.19 21.31
N ILE A 65 7.46 12.17 20.63
CA ILE A 65 6.93 12.33 19.29
C ILE A 65 5.41 12.56 19.37
N ASP A 66 4.86 13.05 18.28
CA ASP A 66 3.43 13.31 18.16
C ASP A 66 2.60 12.06 18.53
N PRO A 67 1.52 12.20 19.34
CA PRO A 67 0.59 11.12 19.62
C PRO A 67 -0.01 10.47 18.37
N GLU A 68 -0.18 11.23 17.28
CA GLU A 68 -0.64 10.70 15.99
C GLU A 68 0.32 9.65 15.43
N TRP A 69 1.63 9.77 15.66
CA TRP A 69 2.59 8.78 15.25
C TRP A 69 2.30 7.41 15.89
N ARG A 70 2.07 7.36 17.19
CA ARG A 70 1.73 6.11 17.89
C ARG A 70 0.42 5.51 17.38
N ARG A 71 -0.60 6.35 17.24
CA ARG A 71 -1.92 5.95 16.80
C ARG A 71 -1.91 5.41 15.36
N ARG A 72 -1.18 6.07 14.45
CA ARG A 72 -1.16 5.77 13.01
C ARG A 72 0.03 4.90 12.58
N GLY A 73 1.05 4.77 13.43
CA GLY A 73 2.32 4.11 13.10
C GLY A 73 2.46 2.69 13.62
N TYR A 74 1.39 2.04 14.09
CA TYR A 74 1.50 0.71 14.70
C TYR A 74 2.00 -0.36 13.73
N ILE A 75 1.62 -0.34 12.46
CA ILE A 75 2.16 -1.26 11.45
C ILE A 75 3.67 -1.05 11.29
N THR A 76 4.11 0.21 11.23
CA THR A 76 5.54 0.54 11.19
C THR A 76 6.26 0.00 12.43
N THR A 77 5.68 0.15 13.62
CA THR A 77 6.23 -0.40 14.87
C THR A 77 6.33 -1.93 14.84
N VAL A 78 5.29 -2.62 14.43
CA VAL A 78 5.29 -4.09 14.30
C VAL A 78 6.40 -4.53 13.35
N ARG A 79 6.48 -3.90 12.18
CA ARG A 79 7.50 -4.19 11.18
C ARG A 79 8.92 -3.98 11.69
N ASP A 80 9.18 -2.85 12.37
CA ASP A 80 10.51 -2.48 12.86
C ASP A 80 11.00 -3.38 14.00
N THR A 81 10.07 -4.01 14.72
CA THR A 81 10.38 -4.92 15.83
C THR A 81 10.13 -6.40 15.49
N TRP A 82 9.67 -6.72 14.27
CA TRP A 82 9.23 -8.06 13.88
C TRP A 82 10.25 -9.16 14.11
N HIS A 83 11.50 -8.89 13.83
CA HIS A 83 12.59 -9.88 13.93
C HIS A 83 13.35 -9.87 15.25
N ILE A 84 12.94 -9.03 16.22
CA ILE A 84 13.61 -8.91 17.51
C ILE A 84 12.66 -9.28 18.66
N LEU A 85 11.43 -8.78 18.66
CA LEU A 85 10.45 -9.04 19.70
C LEU A 85 9.57 -10.24 19.37
N SER A 86 9.21 -11.03 20.38
CA SER A 86 8.21 -12.07 20.25
C SER A 86 6.80 -11.46 20.01
N LYS A 87 5.85 -12.28 19.55
CA LYS A 87 4.45 -11.82 19.41
C LYS A 87 3.88 -11.34 20.76
N PRO A 88 4.04 -12.06 21.90
CA PRO A 88 3.62 -11.54 23.20
C PRO A 88 4.25 -10.20 23.56
N GLN A 89 5.55 -10.00 23.29
CA GLN A 89 6.21 -8.72 23.54
C GLN A 89 5.65 -7.60 22.65
N GLN A 90 5.31 -7.89 21.41
CA GLN A 90 4.64 -6.91 20.52
C GLN A 90 3.22 -6.60 20.99
N CYS A 91 2.46 -7.59 21.48
CA CYS A 91 1.17 -7.36 22.12
C CYS A 91 1.29 -6.41 23.34
N THR A 92 2.27 -6.68 24.21
CA THR A 92 2.58 -5.81 25.36
C THR A 92 2.95 -4.40 24.92
N LEU A 93 3.80 -4.27 23.89
CA LEU A 93 4.23 -2.98 23.35
C LEU A 93 3.06 -2.16 22.81
N LEU A 94 2.17 -2.79 22.04
CA LEU A 94 1.00 -2.14 21.45
C LEU A 94 -0.14 -1.94 22.45
N GLY A 95 -0.17 -2.70 23.56
CA GLY A 95 -1.23 -2.67 24.55
C GLY A 95 -2.52 -3.35 24.06
N ILE A 96 -2.42 -4.39 23.25
CA ILE A 96 -3.53 -5.17 22.68
C ILE A 96 -3.43 -6.64 23.11
N SER A 97 -4.58 -7.34 23.09
CA SER A 97 -4.62 -8.77 23.37
C SER A 97 -3.98 -9.60 22.24
N ALA A 98 -3.65 -10.85 22.54
CA ALA A 98 -3.14 -11.78 21.53
C ALA A 98 -4.17 -12.03 20.40
N GLU A 99 -5.46 -12.06 20.74
CA GLU A 99 -6.55 -12.22 19.77
C GLU A 99 -6.65 -11.02 18.84
N GLU A 100 -6.65 -9.80 19.37
CA GLU A 100 -6.65 -8.55 18.58
C GLU A 100 -5.41 -8.47 17.68
N TYR A 101 -4.25 -8.90 18.19
CA TYR A 101 -3.02 -8.93 17.42
C TYR A 101 -3.08 -9.89 16.22
N GLU A 102 -3.61 -11.10 16.38
CA GLU A 102 -3.77 -12.05 15.28
C GLU A 102 -4.83 -11.56 14.26
N ILE A 103 -5.90 -10.90 14.73
CA ILE A 103 -6.88 -10.26 13.86
C ILE A 103 -6.21 -9.14 13.05
N MET A 104 -5.47 -8.26 13.71
CA MET A 104 -4.71 -7.19 13.05
C MET A 104 -3.77 -7.75 11.97
N LEU A 105 -2.96 -8.74 12.27
CA LEU A 105 -2.04 -9.33 11.30
C LEU A 105 -2.75 -9.91 10.08
N ARG A 106 -3.96 -10.44 10.26
CA ARG A 106 -4.72 -11.08 9.18
C ARG A 106 -5.56 -10.09 8.38
N GLU A 107 -6.23 -9.15 9.06
CA GLU A 107 -7.22 -8.26 8.43
C GLU A 107 -6.61 -6.94 7.96
N ASP A 108 -5.52 -6.48 8.56
CA ASP A 108 -4.85 -5.23 8.17
C ASP A 108 -3.98 -5.47 6.92
N ASP A 109 -4.64 -5.54 5.78
CA ASP A 109 -4.06 -5.71 4.44
C ASP A 109 -3.08 -6.89 4.35
N PHE A 110 -3.40 -8.02 5.00
CA PHE A 110 -2.59 -9.25 5.02
C PHE A 110 -1.16 -9.04 5.53
N LEU A 111 -1.03 -8.32 6.62
CA LEU A 111 0.27 -7.94 7.19
C LEU A 111 1.13 -9.16 7.53
N ASP A 112 0.53 -10.27 7.98
CA ASP A 112 1.21 -11.54 8.26
C ASP A 112 1.94 -12.10 7.03
N HIS A 113 1.35 -11.99 5.84
CA HIS A 113 1.98 -12.40 4.58
C HIS A 113 3.05 -11.41 4.08
N LYS A 114 2.94 -10.14 4.48
CA LYS A 114 3.85 -9.08 4.03
C LYS A 114 5.11 -8.98 4.87
N LEU A 115 5.07 -9.37 6.15
CA LEU A 115 6.17 -9.23 7.11
C LEU A 115 7.24 -10.31 7.02
N SER A 116 7.04 -11.35 6.25
CA SER A 116 7.90 -12.53 6.19
C SER A 116 7.85 -13.45 7.42
N TYR A 117 8.58 -14.56 7.34
CA TYR A 117 8.66 -15.54 8.41
C TYR A 117 9.25 -14.94 9.70
N LYS A 118 8.56 -15.17 10.81
CA LYS A 118 9.05 -14.86 12.16
C LYS A 118 9.68 -16.11 12.74
N ALA A 119 10.97 -16.05 13.05
CA ALA A 119 11.70 -17.19 13.61
C ALA A 119 11.12 -17.62 14.96
N GLU A 120 11.01 -18.93 15.20
CA GLU A 120 10.66 -19.45 16.52
C GLU A 120 11.72 -19.06 17.55
N GLY A 121 11.29 -18.71 18.77
CA GLY A 121 12.17 -18.27 19.84
C GLY A 121 12.68 -16.84 19.69
N THR A 122 12.21 -16.07 18.68
CA THR A 122 12.51 -14.63 18.61
C THR A 122 11.98 -13.94 19.86
N GLN A 123 12.88 -13.41 20.68
CA GLN A 123 12.60 -12.65 21.91
C GLN A 123 13.80 -11.81 22.29
N CYS A 124 13.59 -10.70 22.97
CA CYS A 124 14.65 -9.80 23.37
C CYS A 124 14.40 -9.30 24.79
N TYR A 125 15.47 -9.30 25.61
CA TYR A 125 15.41 -8.83 26.99
C TYR A 125 16.57 -7.89 27.27
N TRP A 126 16.32 -6.94 28.16
CA TRP A 126 17.37 -6.07 28.68
C TRP A 126 18.35 -6.88 29.56
N ARG A 127 19.60 -6.50 29.53
CA ARG A 127 20.65 -6.96 30.43
C ARG A 127 21.75 -5.91 30.60
N PRO A 128 22.50 -5.93 31.67
CA PRO A 128 23.69 -5.07 31.79
C PRO A 128 24.67 -5.29 30.63
N LEU A 129 25.27 -4.21 30.17
CA LEU A 129 26.31 -4.24 29.14
C LEU A 129 27.64 -4.73 29.70
N THR A 130 28.40 -5.44 28.88
CA THR A 130 29.82 -5.68 29.14
C THR A 130 30.63 -4.39 28.96
N GLU A 131 31.89 -4.36 29.38
CA GLU A 131 32.77 -3.22 29.16
C GLU A 131 32.95 -2.92 27.66
N GLU A 132 33.09 -3.98 26.84
CA GLU A 132 33.21 -3.86 25.37
C GLU A 132 31.95 -3.28 24.76
N GLU A 133 30.77 -3.77 25.14
CA GLU A 133 29.48 -3.26 24.66
C GLU A 133 29.25 -1.82 25.10
N THR A 134 29.65 -1.46 26.31
CA THR A 134 29.60 -0.08 26.80
C THR A 134 30.49 0.85 25.97
N ALA A 135 31.70 0.41 25.63
CA ALA A 135 32.59 1.18 24.76
C ALA A 135 31.98 1.38 23.35
N LYS A 136 31.48 0.31 22.76
CA LYS A 136 30.77 0.36 21.46
C LYS A 136 29.54 1.26 21.49
N THR A 137 28.79 1.27 22.62
CA THR A 137 27.61 2.15 22.77
C THR A 137 28.01 3.63 22.79
N ARG A 138 29.13 3.96 23.41
CA ARG A 138 29.67 5.34 23.37
C ARG A 138 30.15 5.74 21.97
N GLU A 139 30.73 4.80 21.21
CA GLU A 139 31.07 5.04 19.80
C GLU A 139 29.79 5.28 18.97
N LEU A 140 28.73 4.50 19.19
CA LEU A 140 27.42 4.70 18.55
C LEU A 140 26.84 6.07 18.90
N ALA A 141 26.91 6.48 20.18
CA ALA A 141 26.40 7.80 20.59
C ALA A 141 27.13 8.94 19.88
N LYS A 142 28.47 8.83 19.72
CA LYS A 142 29.22 9.80 18.95
C LYS A 142 28.84 9.81 17.48
N LEU A 143 28.72 8.62 16.88
CA LEU A 143 28.28 8.48 15.48
C LEU A 143 26.90 9.09 15.24
N LEU A 144 25.92 8.85 16.13
CA LEU A 144 24.58 9.44 16.03
C LEU A 144 24.64 10.96 16.06
N LYS A 145 25.49 11.55 16.91
CA LYS A 145 25.69 12.99 16.93
C LYS A 145 26.30 13.51 15.62
N ASP A 146 27.33 12.84 15.10
CA ASP A 146 27.97 13.21 13.83
C ASP A 146 26.97 13.10 12.65
N ILE A 147 26.06 12.11 12.67
CA ILE A 147 24.98 11.94 11.70
C ILE A 147 23.98 13.10 11.78
N GLU A 148 23.52 13.46 12.99
CA GLU A 148 22.58 14.58 13.17
C GLU A 148 23.21 15.92 12.68
N GLU A 149 24.49 16.16 12.92
CA GLU A 149 25.21 17.32 12.39
C GLU A 149 25.25 17.32 10.85
N LYS A 150 25.44 16.18 10.20
CA LYS A 150 25.40 16.05 8.72
C LYS A 150 24.00 16.27 8.15
N ILE A 151 22.96 15.76 8.82
CA ILE A 151 21.58 15.93 8.41
C ILE A 151 21.20 17.43 8.45
N GLY A 152 21.59 18.14 9.52
CA GLY A 152 21.28 19.54 9.75
C GLY A 152 19.83 19.75 10.19
N ASP A 153 19.26 20.90 9.84
CA ASP A 153 17.87 21.25 10.22
C ASP A 153 16.86 20.48 9.38
N ALA A 154 16.55 19.24 9.80
CA ALA A 154 15.55 18.38 9.20
C ALA A 154 14.78 17.62 10.30
N PRO A 155 13.80 18.27 10.95
CA PRO A 155 13.02 17.68 12.02
C PRO A 155 12.18 16.48 11.56
N ASP A 156 11.79 15.66 12.52
CA ASP A 156 10.82 14.58 12.29
C ASP A 156 9.41 15.18 12.18
N THR A 157 8.80 15.08 11.01
CA THR A 157 7.48 15.62 10.70
C THR A 157 6.46 14.52 10.39
N ALA A 158 6.76 13.27 10.78
CA ALA A 158 5.89 12.14 10.49
C ALA A 158 4.44 12.42 10.91
N PHE A 159 3.50 12.14 10.00
CA PHE A 159 2.06 12.40 10.11
C PHE A 159 1.61 13.86 10.21
N ASP A 160 2.48 14.87 10.02
CA ASP A 160 2.06 16.27 9.98
C ASP A 160 1.04 16.55 8.87
N PHE A 161 1.13 15.83 7.74
CA PHE A 161 0.13 15.93 6.67
C PHE A 161 -1.27 15.57 7.15
N ALA A 162 -1.42 14.62 8.07
CA ALA A 162 -2.69 14.19 8.61
C ALA A 162 -3.42 15.35 9.30
N ARG A 163 -2.69 16.20 10.04
CA ARG A 163 -3.25 17.37 10.71
C ARG A 163 -3.82 18.39 9.73
N ASN A 164 -3.28 18.46 8.51
CA ASN A 164 -3.79 19.38 7.50
C ASN A 164 -5.20 19.02 7.07
N TYR A 165 -5.53 17.72 7.03
CA TYR A 165 -6.87 17.25 6.69
C TYR A 165 -7.91 17.44 7.81
N TYR A 166 -7.47 17.63 9.06
CA TYR A 166 -8.38 17.99 10.17
C TYR A 166 -8.65 19.50 10.28
N LYS A 167 -7.99 20.32 9.46
CA LYS A 167 -8.33 21.75 9.37
C LYS A 167 -9.73 21.91 8.78
N PRO A 168 -10.46 22.97 9.15
CA PRO A 168 -11.74 23.26 8.52
C PRO A 168 -11.61 23.38 7.01
N ALA A 169 -12.54 22.76 6.29
CA ALA A 169 -12.69 22.99 4.85
C ALA A 169 -13.19 24.42 4.57
N SER A 170 -13.05 24.87 3.33
CA SER A 170 -13.58 26.17 2.91
C SER A 170 -15.12 26.17 2.98
N PRO A 171 -15.76 27.31 3.32
CA PRO A 171 -17.21 27.39 3.25
C PRO A 171 -17.72 27.10 1.84
N ILE A 172 -18.70 26.21 1.72
CA ILE A 172 -19.34 25.90 0.44
C ILE A 172 -20.21 27.08 0.02
N THR A 173 -19.72 27.90 -0.89
CA THR A 173 -20.44 29.07 -1.42
C THR A 173 -21.29 28.72 -2.65
N THR A 174 -20.90 27.69 -3.38
CA THR A 174 -21.62 27.15 -4.55
C THR A 174 -21.80 25.66 -4.34
N PRO A 175 -23.03 25.13 -4.47
CA PRO A 175 -23.26 23.68 -4.33
C PRO A 175 -22.43 22.88 -5.33
N TYR A 176 -21.83 21.83 -4.89
CA TYR A 176 -21.17 20.87 -5.77
C TYR A 176 -22.21 20.09 -6.60
N PRO A 177 -21.92 19.75 -7.87
CA PRO A 177 -22.81 18.94 -8.68
C PRO A 177 -22.97 17.54 -8.06
N THR A 178 -24.18 17.00 -8.10
CA THR A 178 -24.44 15.64 -7.59
C THR A 178 -23.66 14.58 -8.37
N PHE A 179 -23.23 13.53 -7.68
CA PHE A 179 -22.63 12.34 -8.30
C PHE A 179 -23.67 11.44 -8.99
N ILE A 180 -24.95 11.57 -8.66
CA ILE A 180 -26.02 10.75 -9.22
C ILE A 180 -26.12 10.96 -10.74
N GLY A 181 -26.14 9.87 -11.49
CA GLY A 181 -26.19 9.89 -12.95
C GLY A 181 -24.88 10.27 -13.65
N LYS A 182 -23.81 10.54 -12.92
CA LYS A 182 -22.50 10.85 -13.49
C LYS A 182 -21.64 9.62 -13.69
N ASP A 183 -20.67 9.70 -14.58
CA ASP A 183 -19.62 8.70 -14.72
C ASP A 183 -18.80 8.64 -13.44
N MET A 184 -18.57 7.43 -12.93
CA MET A 184 -17.91 7.24 -11.64
C MET A 184 -16.41 7.48 -11.76
N LYS A 185 -15.89 8.28 -10.85
CA LYS A 185 -14.47 8.50 -10.59
C LYS A 185 -14.27 8.37 -9.08
N PHE A 186 -14.06 7.14 -8.60
CA PHE A 186 -14.01 6.86 -7.17
C PHE A 186 -12.65 6.34 -6.70
N ILE A 187 -12.26 6.73 -5.49
CA ILE A 187 -10.90 6.57 -4.95
C ILE A 187 -10.95 6.07 -3.51
N TYR A 188 -9.87 5.41 -3.04
CA TYR A 188 -9.67 5.10 -1.63
C TYR A 188 -9.21 6.32 -0.83
N SER A 189 -9.48 6.33 0.47
CA SER A 189 -8.99 7.38 1.33
C SER A 189 -7.46 7.37 1.44
N TYR A 190 -6.82 8.49 1.15
CA TYR A 190 -5.42 8.70 1.49
C TYR A 190 -5.17 8.75 3.01
N PHE A 191 -6.25 8.90 3.77
CA PHE A 191 -6.27 9.15 5.20
C PHE A 191 -6.75 7.96 6.01
N ALA A 192 -7.03 6.84 5.33
CA ALA A 192 -7.55 5.64 5.98
C ALA A 192 -6.66 5.17 7.14
N LEU A 193 -7.32 4.72 8.18
CA LEU A 193 -6.74 4.01 9.31
C LEU A 193 -7.41 2.66 9.42
N TYR A 194 -6.67 1.67 9.84
CA TYR A 194 -7.26 0.40 10.22
C TYR A 194 -8.04 0.55 11.53
N GLY A 195 -8.98 -0.33 11.73
CA GLY A 195 -9.96 -0.27 12.79
C GLY A 195 -11.37 -0.07 12.26
N ASP A 196 -12.31 0.24 13.12
CA ASP A 196 -13.71 0.43 12.76
C ASP A 196 -14.12 1.91 12.84
N PRO A 197 -14.01 2.66 11.71
CA PRO A 197 -14.34 4.08 11.69
C PRO A 197 -15.85 4.36 11.87
N LEU A 198 -16.67 3.33 11.81
CA LEU A 198 -18.11 3.45 12.03
C LEU A 198 -18.51 3.26 13.52
N ILE A 199 -17.58 2.81 14.35
CA ILE A 199 -17.72 2.73 15.81
C ILE A 199 -16.86 3.79 16.50
N ASP A 200 -15.59 3.89 16.12
CA ASP A 200 -14.65 4.88 16.64
C ASP A 200 -14.66 6.14 15.76
N GLU A 201 -15.43 7.14 16.17
CA GLU A 201 -15.54 8.41 15.44
C GLU A 201 -14.21 9.20 15.37
N THR A 202 -13.17 8.77 16.09
CA THR A 202 -11.82 9.36 15.98
C THR A 202 -11.05 8.85 14.76
N LEU A 203 -11.50 7.75 14.14
CA LEU A 203 -10.93 7.16 12.93
C LEU A 203 -11.64 7.71 11.68
N ASP A 204 -11.66 9.02 11.48
CA ASP A 204 -12.35 9.60 10.32
C ASP A 204 -11.58 9.37 9.00
N PRO A 205 -12.08 8.52 8.08
CA PRO A 205 -11.40 8.24 6.82
C PRO A 205 -11.58 9.33 5.76
N PHE A 206 -12.57 10.23 5.93
CA PHE A 206 -12.94 11.24 4.95
C PHE A 206 -13.26 12.59 5.61
N PRO A 207 -12.25 13.26 6.22
CA PRO A 207 -12.46 14.61 6.74
C PRO A 207 -12.93 15.58 5.67
N ASP A 208 -13.68 16.61 6.05
CA ASP A 208 -14.23 17.60 5.11
C ASP A 208 -13.17 18.20 4.19
N LYS A 209 -11.96 18.48 4.70
CA LYS A 209 -10.86 19.03 3.90
C LYS A 209 -10.38 18.06 2.81
N LEU A 210 -10.33 16.75 3.09
CA LEU A 210 -9.98 15.74 2.10
C LEU A 210 -11.07 15.63 1.01
N LEU A 211 -12.35 15.65 1.41
CA LEU A 211 -13.47 15.63 0.47
C LEU A 211 -13.48 16.86 -0.43
N GLU A 212 -13.18 18.05 0.12
CA GLU A 212 -13.03 19.28 -0.65
C GLU A 212 -11.94 19.14 -1.73
N GLU A 213 -10.77 18.60 -1.35
CA GLU A 213 -9.66 18.42 -2.29
C GLU A 213 -9.97 17.37 -3.38
N TYR A 214 -10.61 16.26 -3.01
CA TYR A 214 -11.08 15.29 -4.00
C TYR A 214 -12.04 15.92 -5.01
N ALA A 215 -13.04 16.67 -4.54
CA ALA A 215 -13.99 17.34 -5.41
C ALA A 215 -13.30 18.36 -6.34
N LYS A 216 -12.31 19.11 -5.82
CA LYS A 216 -11.49 20.05 -6.60
C LYS A 216 -10.77 19.35 -7.76
N TYR A 217 -10.25 18.14 -7.55
CA TYR A 217 -9.57 17.36 -8.58
C TYR A 217 -10.51 16.45 -9.41
N GLY A 218 -11.83 16.63 -9.28
CA GLY A 218 -12.85 15.98 -10.11
C GLY A 218 -13.19 14.53 -9.71
N VAL A 219 -12.83 14.11 -8.52
CA VAL A 219 -13.28 12.86 -7.90
C VAL A 219 -14.73 13.05 -7.44
N ASN A 220 -15.61 12.08 -7.74
CA ASN A 220 -17.02 12.12 -7.36
C ASN A 220 -17.48 10.87 -6.59
N GLY A 221 -16.55 10.06 -6.15
CA GLY A 221 -16.80 8.90 -5.31
C GLY A 221 -15.61 8.55 -4.43
N VAL A 222 -15.89 8.01 -3.25
CA VAL A 222 -14.89 7.41 -2.38
C VAL A 222 -15.36 6.02 -1.96
N TRP A 223 -14.41 5.13 -1.64
CA TRP A 223 -14.76 3.80 -1.19
C TRP A 223 -14.10 3.44 0.14
N MET A 224 -14.76 2.56 0.89
CA MET A 224 -14.26 2.01 2.14
C MET A 224 -14.68 0.55 2.30
N GLN A 225 -14.04 -0.14 3.22
CA GLN A 225 -14.40 -1.51 3.57
C GLN A 225 -15.84 -1.59 4.09
N GLY A 226 -16.57 -2.61 3.64
CA GLY A 226 -17.90 -2.96 4.12
C GLY A 226 -17.96 -4.44 4.47
N VAL A 227 -18.42 -4.74 5.68
CA VAL A 227 -18.65 -6.12 6.13
C VAL A 227 -20.11 -6.25 6.46
N LEU A 228 -20.86 -7.00 5.64
CA LEU A 228 -22.32 -6.98 5.69
C LEU A 228 -22.87 -7.39 7.05
N TYR A 229 -22.32 -8.46 7.68
CA TYR A 229 -22.77 -8.91 9.00
C TYR A 229 -22.50 -7.90 10.13
N GLN A 230 -21.59 -6.95 9.94
CA GLN A 230 -21.33 -5.86 10.90
C GLN A 230 -22.22 -4.64 10.63
N LEU A 231 -22.80 -4.54 9.43
CA LEU A 231 -23.61 -3.41 9.00
C LEU A 231 -25.13 -3.67 9.07
N VAL A 232 -25.53 -4.93 9.28
CA VAL A 232 -26.92 -5.34 9.48
C VAL A 232 -27.01 -6.43 10.54
N HIS A 233 -28.21 -6.71 11.04
CA HIS A 233 -28.44 -7.84 11.93
C HIS A 233 -28.01 -9.15 11.23
N TYR A 234 -27.11 -9.91 11.85
CA TYR A 234 -26.63 -11.19 11.33
C TYR A 234 -27.47 -12.35 11.89
N PRO A 235 -28.28 -13.02 11.09
CA PRO A 235 -29.26 -13.97 11.62
C PRO A 235 -28.65 -15.26 12.18
N PHE A 236 -27.47 -15.66 11.72
CA PHE A 236 -26.82 -16.93 12.08
C PHE A 236 -25.98 -16.84 13.37
N ALA A 237 -25.52 -15.65 13.71
CA ALA A 237 -24.75 -15.37 14.93
C ALA A 237 -24.95 -13.87 15.32
N PRO A 238 -26.08 -13.51 15.95
CA PRO A 238 -26.42 -12.11 16.23
C PRO A 238 -25.37 -11.37 17.06
N GLU A 239 -24.62 -12.07 17.90
CA GLU A 239 -23.51 -11.53 18.66
C GLU A 239 -22.39 -10.92 17.82
N MET A 240 -22.16 -11.44 16.60
CA MET A 240 -21.16 -10.94 15.66
C MET A 240 -21.57 -9.62 14.99
N SER A 241 -22.84 -9.27 15.04
CA SER A 241 -23.34 -8.00 14.50
C SER A 241 -23.49 -6.91 15.58
N ALA A 242 -22.98 -7.11 16.78
CA ALA A 242 -23.09 -6.10 17.85
C ALA A 242 -22.67 -4.71 17.35
N GLY A 243 -23.53 -3.70 17.59
CA GLY A 243 -23.29 -2.32 17.16
C GLY A 243 -23.63 -2.00 15.70
N TRP A 244 -24.32 -2.89 14.98
CA TRP A 244 -24.67 -2.65 13.57
C TRP A 244 -25.55 -1.39 13.37
N GLU A 245 -26.46 -1.06 14.29
CA GLU A 245 -27.26 0.17 14.22
C GLU A 245 -26.39 1.42 14.36
N ILE A 246 -25.37 1.38 15.23
CA ILE A 246 -24.42 2.48 15.40
C ILE A 246 -23.65 2.67 14.09
N ARG A 247 -23.17 1.59 13.50
CA ARG A 247 -22.43 1.64 12.22
C ARG A 247 -23.28 2.21 11.10
N GLN A 248 -24.54 1.80 10.97
CA GLN A 248 -25.46 2.38 9.98
C GLN A 248 -25.68 3.88 10.20
N LYS A 249 -25.91 4.31 11.44
CA LYS A 249 -26.07 5.72 11.78
C LYS A 249 -24.84 6.55 11.43
N ASN A 250 -23.65 6.04 11.76
CA ASN A 250 -22.40 6.75 11.47
C ASN A 250 -22.05 6.73 9.98
N LEU A 251 -22.32 5.62 9.29
CA LEU A 251 -22.21 5.57 7.82
C LEU A 251 -23.16 6.57 7.15
N LYS A 252 -24.39 6.73 7.63
CA LYS A 252 -25.33 7.75 7.12
C LYS A 252 -24.79 9.16 7.30
N LYS A 253 -24.21 9.49 8.48
CA LYS A 253 -23.55 10.79 8.68
C LYS A 253 -22.42 11.02 7.67
N LEU A 254 -21.63 9.99 7.38
CA LEU A 254 -20.53 10.06 6.43
C LEU A 254 -21.04 10.25 5.00
N VAL A 255 -22.10 9.53 4.61
CA VAL A 255 -22.78 9.69 3.30
C VAL A 255 -23.31 11.11 3.14
N ASP A 256 -23.98 11.66 4.14
CA ASP A 256 -24.52 13.02 4.09
C ASP A 256 -23.41 14.08 4.03
N ARG A 257 -22.29 13.85 4.70
CA ARG A 257 -21.12 14.72 4.63
C ARG A 257 -20.48 14.71 3.25
N ALA A 258 -20.22 13.54 2.68
CA ALA A 258 -19.61 13.40 1.36
C ALA A 258 -20.50 13.98 0.25
N ALA A 259 -21.83 13.82 0.36
CA ALA A 259 -22.79 14.36 -0.61
C ALA A 259 -22.74 15.88 -0.71
N LYS A 260 -22.36 16.61 0.35
CA LYS A 260 -22.15 18.08 0.30
C LYS A 260 -21.08 18.49 -0.71
N TYR A 261 -20.10 17.62 -0.95
CA TYR A 261 -19.01 17.80 -1.90
C TYR A 261 -19.29 17.13 -3.26
N GLY A 262 -20.51 16.64 -3.50
CA GLY A 262 -20.86 15.91 -4.71
C GLY A 262 -20.21 14.52 -4.79
N ILE A 263 -19.82 13.94 -3.67
CA ILE A 263 -19.10 12.66 -3.58
C ILE A 263 -20.03 11.59 -3.02
N GLY A 264 -20.12 10.46 -3.74
CA GLY A 264 -20.81 9.26 -3.30
C GLY A 264 -19.91 8.29 -2.55
N ILE A 265 -20.46 7.55 -1.58
CA ILE A 265 -19.72 6.50 -0.87
C ILE A 265 -20.05 5.13 -1.45
N TYR A 266 -19.01 4.36 -1.77
CA TYR A 266 -19.08 2.97 -2.25
C TYR A 266 -18.50 2.04 -1.19
N LEU A 267 -19.15 0.89 -0.97
CA LEU A 267 -18.64 -0.12 -0.05
C LEU A 267 -17.94 -1.25 -0.81
N TYR A 268 -16.78 -1.65 -0.33
CA TYR A 268 -16.15 -2.88 -0.77
C TYR A 268 -16.78 -4.06 -0.05
N PHE A 269 -17.51 -4.89 -0.76
CA PHE A 269 -18.11 -6.11 -0.26
C PHE A 269 -17.32 -7.34 -0.70
N ASN A 270 -16.74 -7.99 0.28
CA ASN A 270 -16.08 -9.28 0.14
C ASN A 270 -16.96 -10.36 0.78
N GLU A 271 -18.14 -10.60 0.17
CA GLU A 271 -19.25 -11.39 0.74
C GLU A 271 -19.54 -12.68 -0.06
N PRO A 272 -20.22 -13.65 0.58
CA PRO A 272 -20.40 -13.77 2.03
C PRO A 272 -19.09 -14.10 2.73
N ARG A 273 -18.84 -13.51 3.90
CA ARG A 273 -17.63 -13.82 4.67
C ARG A 273 -17.66 -15.28 5.16
N TRP A 274 -16.51 -15.93 5.13
CA TRP A 274 -16.33 -17.20 5.82
C TRP A 274 -16.51 -17.02 7.33
N MET A 275 -16.90 -18.12 8.02
CA MET A 275 -17.25 -18.08 9.44
C MET A 275 -16.54 -19.20 10.20
N PRO A 276 -16.30 -19.00 11.51
CA PRO A 276 -15.81 -20.07 12.39
C PRO A 276 -16.74 -21.26 12.40
N MET A 277 -16.19 -22.47 12.57
CA MET A 277 -16.98 -23.70 12.62
C MET A 277 -18.06 -23.69 13.70
N SER A 278 -17.88 -22.93 14.78
CA SER A 278 -18.90 -22.77 15.83
C SER A 278 -20.23 -22.18 15.35
N VAL A 279 -20.24 -21.42 14.26
CA VAL A 279 -21.47 -20.94 13.63
C VAL A 279 -22.21 -22.10 12.97
N PHE A 280 -21.49 -22.97 12.31
CA PHE A 280 -22.07 -24.12 11.58
C PHE A 280 -22.45 -25.29 12.49
N GLU A 281 -21.94 -25.36 13.71
CA GLU A 281 -22.45 -26.27 14.74
C GLU A 281 -23.89 -25.95 15.09
N LYS A 282 -24.29 -24.67 15.05
CA LYS A 282 -25.66 -24.20 15.29
C LYS A 282 -26.50 -24.18 14.01
N HIS A 283 -25.86 -23.95 12.87
CA HIS A 283 -26.48 -23.76 11.56
C HIS A 283 -25.83 -24.64 10.48
N PRO A 284 -25.91 -25.99 10.61
CA PRO A 284 -25.26 -26.87 9.64
C PRO A 284 -25.87 -26.78 8.22
N GLU A 285 -27.11 -26.31 8.11
CA GLU A 285 -27.82 -26.12 6.83
C GLU A 285 -27.15 -25.12 5.91
N ILE A 286 -26.49 -24.08 6.46
CA ILE A 286 -25.84 -23.02 5.67
C ILE A 286 -24.36 -23.29 5.40
N GLN A 287 -23.80 -24.37 5.96
CA GLN A 287 -22.38 -24.67 5.78
C GLN A 287 -22.06 -24.99 4.33
N GLY A 288 -21.10 -24.30 3.78
CA GLY A 288 -20.52 -24.54 2.45
C GLY A 288 -19.19 -25.28 2.52
N ARG A 289 -18.24 -24.88 1.67
CA ARG A 289 -16.91 -25.45 1.63
C ARG A 289 -16.15 -25.21 2.94
N THR A 290 -15.61 -26.27 3.52
CA THR A 290 -14.75 -26.20 4.69
C THR A 290 -13.32 -25.82 4.27
N VAL A 291 -12.68 -24.99 5.08
CA VAL A 291 -11.27 -24.59 5.00
C VAL A 291 -10.59 -25.16 6.25
N GLU A 292 -10.19 -26.44 6.17
CA GLU A 292 -9.84 -27.28 7.33
C GLU A 292 -8.65 -26.74 8.13
N ASP A 293 -7.60 -26.25 7.43
CA ASP A 293 -6.38 -25.68 8.04
C ASP A 293 -6.63 -24.37 8.80
N LYS A 294 -7.80 -23.77 8.64
CA LYS A 294 -8.18 -22.51 9.27
C LYS A 294 -9.30 -22.63 10.32
N GLY A 295 -9.91 -23.79 10.49
CA GLY A 295 -11.07 -23.97 11.37
C GLY A 295 -12.30 -23.15 10.97
N MET A 296 -12.44 -22.87 9.67
CA MET A 296 -13.44 -21.99 9.07
C MET A 296 -14.20 -22.71 7.96
N ALA A 297 -15.38 -22.22 7.62
CA ALA A 297 -16.09 -22.65 6.40
C ALA A 297 -16.76 -21.46 5.71
N CYS A 298 -17.03 -21.61 4.40
CA CYS A 298 -17.79 -20.65 3.63
C CYS A 298 -19.29 -20.81 3.91
N LEU A 299 -20.06 -19.73 3.80
CA LEU A 299 -21.52 -19.85 3.71
C LEU A 299 -21.90 -20.34 2.30
N CYS A 300 -22.83 -21.27 2.25
CA CYS A 300 -23.26 -21.88 0.99
C CYS A 300 -24.35 -21.03 0.31
N THR A 301 -24.02 -20.34 -0.76
CA THR A 301 -24.96 -19.51 -1.54
C THR A 301 -26.02 -20.34 -2.30
N SER A 302 -25.93 -21.66 -2.26
CA SER A 302 -26.98 -22.55 -2.76
C SER A 302 -28.12 -22.79 -1.75
N THR A 303 -28.07 -22.20 -0.56
CA THR A 303 -29.12 -22.30 0.46
C THR A 303 -30.01 -21.07 0.46
N PRO A 304 -31.33 -21.22 0.58
CA PRO A 304 -32.27 -20.09 0.61
C PRO A 304 -31.94 -19.09 1.71
N GLU A 305 -31.49 -19.56 2.87
CA GLU A 305 -31.19 -18.77 4.04
C GLU A 305 -30.01 -17.80 3.76
N VAL A 306 -28.96 -18.25 3.08
CA VAL A 306 -27.80 -17.41 2.72
C VAL A 306 -28.18 -16.45 1.59
N GLN A 307 -28.99 -16.88 0.60
CA GLN A 307 -29.50 -16.03 -0.46
C GLN A 307 -30.35 -14.89 0.11
N GLU A 308 -31.28 -15.24 1.00
CA GLU A 308 -32.13 -14.26 1.68
C GLU A 308 -31.30 -13.30 2.54
N TYR A 309 -30.30 -13.79 3.27
CA TYR A 309 -29.40 -12.95 4.06
C TYR A 309 -28.66 -11.93 3.17
N LEU A 310 -28.09 -12.34 2.04
CA LEU A 310 -27.37 -11.44 1.15
C LEU A 310 -28.29 -10.37 0.54
N GLU A 311 -29.44 -10.77 0.02
CA GLU A 311 -30.38 -9.84 -0.62
C GLU A 311 -31.06 -8.91 0.40
N ASN A 312 -31.61 -9.45 1.49
CA ASN A 312 -32.27 -8.64 2.51
C ASN A 312 -31.27 -7.82 3.33
N GLY A 313 -30.07 -8.31 3.58
CA GLY A 313 -29.02 -7.54 4.24
C GLY A 313 -28.66 -6.30 3.43
N ALA A 314 -28.42 -6.46 2.13
CA ALA A 314 -28.17 -5.33 1.25
C ALA A 314 -29.37 -4.36 1.21
N TYR A 315 -30.61 -4.89 1.12
CA TYR A 315 -31.82 -4.06 1.18
C TYR A 315 -31.92 -3.24 2.47
N GLN A 316 -31.73 -3.87 3.62
CA GLN A 316 -31.80 -3.21 4.92
C GLN A 316 -30.75 -2.11 5.05
N LEU A 317 -29.51 -2.39 4.63
CA LEU A 317 -28.43 -1.43 4.67
C LEU A 317 -28.73 -0.19 3.80
N PHE A 318 -29.04 -0.40 2.51
CA PHE A 318 -29.31 0.71 1.59
C PHE A 318 -30.57 1.49 1.93
N LYS A 319 -31.56 0.86 2.58
CA LYS A 319 -32.75 1.52 3.12
C LYS A 319 -32.44 2.37 4.33
N ALA A 320 -31.59 1.89 5.24
CA ALA A 320 -31.22 2.61 6.46
C ALA A 320 -30.22 3.74 6.19
N VAL A 321 -29.34 3.54 5.21
CA VAL A 321 -28.29 4.50 4.80
C VAL A 321 -28.69 5.12 3.46
N GLU A 322 -29.76 5.94 3.50
CA GLU A 322 -30.24 6.65 2.31
C GLU A 322 -29.12 7.52 1.71
N GLY A 323 -28.96 7.47 0.38
CA GLY A 323 -27.90 8.19 -0.36
C GLY A 323 -26.59 7.40 -0.50
N LEU A 324 -26.48 6.18 0.06
CA LEU A 324 -25.34 5.30 -0.21
C LEU A 324 -25.25 5.02 -1.73
N ALA A 325 -24.08 5.37 -2.35
CA ALA A 325 -23.97 5.40 -3.81
C ALA A 325 -23.92 4.01 -4.45
N GLY A 326 -23.36 3.04 -3.74
CA GLY A 326 -23.24 1.69 -4.29
C GLY A 326 -22.20 0.82 -3.55
N PHE A 327 -21.82 -0.23 -4.23
CA PHE A 327 -20.81 -1.17 -3.75
C PHE A 327 -20.04 -1.79 -4.91
N PHE A 328 -18.88 -2.36 -4.60
CA PHE A 328 -18.19 -3.28 -5.51
C PHE A 328 -17.79 -4.56 -4.79
N THR A 329 -17.63 -5.63 -5.55
CA THR A 329 -17.33 -6.96 -5.02
C THR A 329 -16.07 -7.54 -5.64
N ILE A 330 -15.35 -8.35 -4.87
CA ILE A 330 -14.35 -9.30 -5.36
C ILE A 330 -14.79 -10.70 -4.89
N THR A 331 -15.45 -11.45 -5.77
CA THR A 331 -16.05 -12.74 -5.41
C THR A 331 -15.05 -13.90 -5.35
N ARG A 332 -13.80 -13.68 -5.77
CA ARG A 332 -12.66 -14.61 -5.61
C ARG A 332 -11.41 -13.88 -5.11
N SER A 333 -11.56 -13.16 -3.99
CA SER A 333 -10.45 -12.45 -3.36
C SER A 333 -9.54 -13.38 -2.55
N GLU A 334 -8.53 -12.81 -1.90
CA GLU A 334 -7.62 -13.51 -1.00
C GLU A 334 -8.35 -14.16 0.19
N ASN A 335 -9.42 -13.53 0.69
CA ASN A 335 -10.27 -14.13 1.72
C ASN A 335 -11.32 -15.08 1.11
N PRO A 336 -11.52 -16.27 1.67
CA PRO A 336 -12.65 -17.12 1.28
C PRO A 336 -13.98 -16.41 1.50
N THR A 337 -14.79 -16.36 0.43
CA THR A 337 -16.13 -15.78 0.46
C THR A 337 -17.19 -16.82 0.17
N ASN A 338 -17.35 -17.24 -1.06
CA ASN A 338 -18.23 -18.33 -1.47
C ASN A 338 -17.48 -19.65 -1.60
N CYS A 339 -18.19 -20.74 -1.89
CA CYS A 339 -17.61 -22.09 -2.00
C CYS A 339 -16.53 -22.22 -3.07
N TYR A 340 -16.45 -21.30 -4.03
CA TYR A 340 -15.47 -21.31 -5.12
C TYR A 340 -14.38 -20.24 -5.03
N SER A 341 -14.26 -19.53 -3.92
CA SER A 341 -13.26 -18.46 -3.77
C SER A 341 -11.82 -18.88 -4.11
N HIS A 342 -11.39 -20.05 -3.69
CA HIS A 342 -10.03 -20.56 -3.91
C HIS A 342 -9.99 -21.99 -4.44
N THR A 343 -11.06 -22.43 -5.12
CA THR A 343 -11.18 -23.80 -5.61
C THR A 343 -11.94 -23.83 -6.94
N ASN A 344 -12.14 -25.01 -7.46
CA ASN A 344 -12.92 -25.28 -8.68
C ASN A 344 -13.94 -26.42 -8.39
N GLU A 345 -14.68 -26.80 -9.43
CA GLU A 345 -15.69 -27.85 -9.33
C GLU A 345 -15.12 -29.17 -8.78
N ASP A 346 -13.93 -29.58 -9.23
CA ASP A 346 -13.31 -30.87 -8.89
C ASP A 346 -12.88 -30.96 -7.41
N ASN A 347 -12.57 -29.83 -6.79
CA ASN A 347 -12.00 -29.73 -5.45
C ASN A 347 -12.94 -29.10 -4.41
N CYS A 348 -14.18 -28.79 -4.78
CA CYS A 348 -15.15 -28.22 -3.86
C CYS A 348 -15.79 -29.32 -3.00
N ASN A 349 -15.55 -29.30 -1.68
CA ASN A 349 -16.14 -30.27 -0.74
C ASN A 349 -17.55 -29.89 -0.25
N CYS A 350 -18.16 -28.82 -0.78
CA CYS A 350 -19.54 -28.48 -0.49
C CYS A 350 -20.51 -29.40 -1.28
N PRO A 351 -21.38 -30.16 -0.63
CA PRO A 351 -22.24 -31.15 -1.32
C PRO A 351 -23.25 -30.52 -2.28
N ARG A 352 -23.57 -29.22 -2.12
CA ARG A 352 -24.50 -28.48 -2.97
C ARG A 352 -23.75 -27.77 -4.12
N CYS A 353 -22.74 -26.95 -3.79
CA CYS A 353 -22.02 -26.19 -4.80
C CYS A 353 -21.20 -27.08 -5.74
N SER A 354 -20.68 -28.24 -5.29
CA SER A 354 -19.98 -29.20 -6.17
C SER A 354 -20.83 -29.73 -7.35
N GLN A 355 -22.15 -29.54 -7.30
CA GLN A 355 -23.07 -29.88 -8.39
C GLN A 355 -23.41 -28.69 -9.30
N ARG A 356 -22.76 -27.55 -9.08
CA ARG A 356 -23.01 -26.30 -9.81
C ARG A 356 -21.71 -25.77 -10.39
N SER A 357 -21.80 -24.96 -11.44
CA SER A 357 -20.61 -24.38 -12.04
C SER A 357 -20.08 -23.16 -11.25
N VAL A 358 -18.78 -22.91 -11.36
CA VAL A 358 -18.13 -21.72 -10.79
C VAL A 358 -18.84 -20.42 -11.25
N PRO A 359 -19.17 -20.22 -12.54
CA PRO A 359 -19.89 -19.02 -12.99
C PRO A 359 -21.20 -18.76 -12.28
N GLU A 360 -22.02 -19.79 -12.05
CA GLU A 360 -23.30 -19.63 -11.36
C GLU A 360 -23.14 -19.08 -9.95
N VAL A 361 -22.18 -19.63 -9.18
CA VAL A 361 -21.94 -19.21 -7.80
C VAL A 361 -21.32 -17.80 -7.74
N LEU A 362 -20.39 -17.46 -8.66
CA LEU A 362 -19.80 -16.14 -8.69
C LEU A 362 -20.80 -15.04 -9.11
N ALA A 363 -21.66 -15.33 -10.08
CA ALA A 363 -22.67 -14.36 -10.53
C ALA A 363 -23.75 -14.12 -9.47
N GLU A 364 -24.27 -15.19 -8.84
CA GLU A 364 -25.39 -15.08 -7.90
C GLU A 364 -25.09 -14.22 -6.67
N VAL A 365 -23.85 -14.24 -6.15
CA VAL A 365 -23.43 -13.36 -5.04
C VAL A 365 -23.62 -11.89 -5.42
N ASN A 366 -23.16 -11.51 -6.62
CA ASN A 366 -23.32 -10.15 -7.13
C ASN A 366 -24.80 -9.81 -7.30
N ASN A 367 -25.59 -10.73 -7.86
CA ASN A 367 -27.00 -10.54 -8.16
C ASN A 367 -27.82 -10.35 -6.89
N PHE A 368 -27.64 -11.15 -5.84
CA PHE A 368 -28.36 -11.00 -4.57
C PHE A 368 -28.09 -9.64 -3.92
N LEU A 369 -26.83 -9.25 -3.79
CA LEU A 369 -26.46 -7.95 -3.24
C LEU A 369 -27.04 -6.80 -4.07
N TYR A 370 -26.97 -6.91 -5.40
CA TYR A 370 -27.48 -5.88 -6.31
C TYR A 370 -29.01 -5.73 -6.24
N ARG A 371 -29.76 -6.85 -6.25
CA ARG A 371 -31.22 -6.83 -6.13
C ARG A 371 -31.66 -6.18 -4.82
N GLY A 372 -31.00 -6.52 -3.71
CA GLY A 372 -31.27 -5.92 -2.41
C GLY A 372 -31.02 -4.41 -2.40
N ALA A 373 -29.85 -3.99 -2.88
CA ALA A 373 -29.50 -2.57 -2.96
C ALA A 373 -30.47 -1.78 -3.86
N LYS A 374 -30.78 -2.30 -5.06
CA LYS A 374 -31.68 -1.67 -6.03
C LYS A 374 -33.12 -1.56 -5.53
N ARG A 375 -33.62 -2.55 -4.79
CA ARG A 375 -34.97 -2.53 -4.20
C ARG A 375 -35.06 -1.40 -3.15
N ALA A 376 -33.98 -1.06 -2.44
CA ALA A 376 -33.96 0.01 -1.47
C ALA A 376 -33.66 1.39 -2.09
N ASN A 377 -32.74 1.45 -3.03
CA ASN A 377 -32.27 2.66 -3.71
C ASN A 377 -32.12 2.39 -5.22
N PRO A 378 -33.06 2.87 -6.06
CA PRO A 378 -32.98 2.69 -7.52
C PRO A 378 -31.71 3.27 -8.16
N ASP A 379 -31.06 4.26 -7.53
CA ASP A 379 -29.82 4.89 -8.03
C ASP A 379 -28.54 4.15 -7.57
N ALA A 380 -28.66 3.17 -6.66
CA ALA A 380 -27.52 2.41 -6.18
C ALA A 380 -26.82 1.67 -7.32
N ARG A 381 -25.50 1.65 -7.31
CA ARG A 381 -24.64 0.98 -8.30
C ARG A 381 -23.99 -0.26 -7.70
N GLY A 382 -24.09 -1.37 -8.42
CA GLY A 382 -23.36 -2.60 -8.10
C GLY A 382 -22.28 -2.84 -9.14
N ILE A 383 -21.06 -3.11 -8.69
CA ILE A 383 -19.90 -3.29 -9.55
C ILE A 383 -19.30 -4.67 -9.27
N ALA A 384 -19.27 -5.53 -10.29
CA ALA A 384 -18.64 -6.85 -10.21
C ALA A 384 -17.22 -6.79 -10.79
N TRP A 385 -16.23 -7.04 -9.95
CA TRP A 385 -14.83 -7.01 -10.39
C TRP A 385 -14.33 -8.42 -10.72
N VAL A 386 -13.80 -8.59 -11.94
CA VAL A 386 -13.32 -9.86 -12.51
C VAL A 386 -12.08 -10.43 -11.81
N TRP A 387 -11.55 -9.76 -10.79
CA TRP A 387 -10.36 -10.21 -10.06
C TRP A 387 -10.49 -11.66 -9.59
N GLY A 388 -9.49 -12.49 -9.95
CA GLY A 388 -9.44 -13.89 -9.57
C GLY A 388 -10.43 -14.83 -10.27
N TRP A 389 -11.28 -14.33 -11.18
CA TRP A 389 -12.14 -15.21 -11.97
C TRP A 389 -11.32 -16.06 -12.94
N PRO A 390 -11.65 -17.34 -13.18
CA PRO A 390 -10.94 -18.14 -14.16
C PRO A 390 -11.15 -17.59 -15.58
N ASP A 391 -10.07 -17.36 -16.32
CA ASP A 391 -10.12 -16.70 -17.65
C ASP A 391 -11.11 -17.36 -18.62
N ASN A 392 -11.16 -18.69 -18.63
CA ASN A 392 -12.08 -19.43 -19.51
C ASN A 392 -13.53 -19.46 -19.02
N ARG A 393 -13.86 -18.79 -17.93
CA ARG A 393 -15.21 -18.71 -17.34
C ARG A 393 -15.78 -17.29 -17.31
N VAL A 394 -14.97 -16.27 -17.62
CA VAL A 394 -15.33 -14.85 -17.48
C VAL A 394 -16.61 -14.52 -18.27
N GLU A 395 -16.70 -14.91 -19.55
CA GLU A 395 -17.89 -14.64 -20.38
C GLU A 395 -19.14 -15.24 -19.76
N LYS A 396 -19.05 -16.48 -19.23
CA LYS A 396 -20.22 -17.14 -18.62
C LYS A 396 -20.66 -16.48 -17.32
N VAL A 397 -19.73 -15.94 -16.52
CA VAL A 397 -20.08 -15.16 -15.32
C VAL A 397 -20.80 -13.89 -15.76
N ILE A 398 -20.26 -13.15 -16.75
CA ILE A 398 -20.87 -11.91 -17.27
C ILE A 398 -22.30 -12.18 -17.79
N GLU A 399 -22.51 -13.26 -18.54
CA GLU A 399 -23.83 -13.65 -19.06
C GLU A 399 -24.88 -13.88 -17.95
N LEU A 400 -24.42 -14.29 -16.76
CA LEU A 400 -25.27 -14.62 -15.61
C LEU A 400 -25.47 -13.45 -14.63
N LEU A 401 -24.75 -12.34 -14.82
CA LEU A 401 -24.98 -11.14 -14.02
C LEU A 401 -26.33 -10.49 -14.36
N ASP A 402 -27.01 -9.95 -13.35
CA ASP A 402 -28.25 -9.20 -13.54
C ASP A 402 -28.01 -7.90 -14.34
N ASP A 403 -28.98 -7.52 -15.15
CA ASP A 403 -28.95 -6.27 -15.93
C ASP A 403 -28.69 -5.06 -15.03
N GLY A 404 -27.77 -4.19 -15.48
CA GLY A 404 -27.36 -2.97 -14.77
C GLY A 404 -26.24 -3.14 -13.75
N ILE A 405 -25.75 -4.34 -13.52
CA ILE A 405 -24.47 -4.54 -12.82
C ILE A 405 -23.35 -4.05 -13.74
N ILE A 406 -22.45 -3.22 -13.19
CA ILE A 406 -21.30 -2.68 -13.89
C ILE A 406 -20.15 -3.69 -13.80
N PHE A 407 -19.56 -4.02 -14.94
CA PHE A 407 -18.42 -4.94 -14.99
C PHE A 407 -17.11 -4.20 -14.86
N GLN A 408 -16.26 -4.58 -13.89
CA GLN A 408 -14.94 -3.98 -13.65
C GLN A 408 -13.81 -4.93 -13.99
N SER A 409 -12.79 -4.41 -14.69
CA SER A 409 -11.53 -5.08 -14.97
C SER A 409 -10.36 -4.19 -14.60
N THR A 410 -9.28 -4.79 -14.08
CA THR A 410 -7.98 -4.11 -13.98
C THR A 410 -7.45 -3.87 -15.38
N SER A 411 -7.05 -2.63 -15.66
CA SER A 411 -6.75 -2.15 -17.01
C SER A 411 -5.49 -2.79 -17.59
N GLU A 412 -4.43 -2.95 -16.80
CA GLU A 412 -3.10 -3.32 -17.27
C GLU A 412 -2.83 -4.83 -17.20
N THR A 413 -3.76 -5.61 -16.69
CA THR A 413 -3.59 -7.08 -16.55
C THR A 413 -3.16 -7.74 -17.86
N LEU A 414 -2.13 -8.58 -17.77
CA LEU A 414 -1.52 -9.35 -18.86
C LEU A 414 -0.88 -8.53 -20.00
N ILE A 415 -0.62 -7.23 -19.81
CA ILE A 415 0.27 -6.52 -20.74
C ILE A 415 1.64 -7.20 -20.70
N GLU A 416 2.20 -7.47 -21.88
CA GLU A 416 3.55 -8.02 -22.03
C GLU A 416 4.58 -6.90 -21.99
N VAL A 417 5.59 -7.06 -21.14
CA VAL A 417 6.70 -6.12 -20.96
C VAL A 417 7.99 -6.77 -21.46
N HIS A 418 8.73 -6.07 -22.33
CA HIS A 418 9.95 -6.55 -22.93
C HIS A 418 11.12 -5.59 -22.68
N LYS A 419 11.56 -5.51 -21.42
CA LYS A 419 12.67 -4.61 -20.99
C LYS A 419 13.91 -5.41 -20.57
N GLY A 420 14.28 -6.41 -21.37
CA GLY A 420 15.38 -7.34 -21.08
C GLY A 420 14.95 -8.71 -20.54
N ALA A 421 13.68 -8.86 -20.17
CA ALA A 421 13.04 -10.14 -19.89
C ALA A 421 11.57 -10.08 -20.35
N PRO A 422 10.96 -11.17 -20.81
CA PRO A 422 9.53 -11.23 -21.14
C PRO A 422 8.74 -11.42 -19.85
N VAL A 423 7.99 -10.41 -19.44
CA VAL A 423 7.14 -10.45 -18.24
C VAL A 423 5.72 -10.02 -18.57
N LYS A 424 4.76 -10.45 -17.75
CA LYS A 424 3.36 -10.02 -17.84
C LYS A 424 2.97 -9.27 -16.58
N ILE A 425 2.25 -8.17 -16.74
CA ILE A 425 1.68 -7.44 -15.62
C ILE A 425 0.53 -8.28 -15.05
N ALA A 426 0.62 -8.62 -13.78
CA ALA A 426 -0.45 -9.37 -13.14
C ALA A 426 -1.53 -8.46 -12.54
N ASP A 427 -1.17 -7.24 -12.15
CA ASP A 427 -2.05 -6.32 -11.45
C ASP A 427 -2.14 -4.98 -12.19
N TYR A 428 -1.37 -3.98 -11.82
CA TYR A 428 -1.37 -2.65 -12.43
C TYR A 428 0.04 -2.06 -12.48
N SER A 429 0.27 -1.13 -13.41
CA SER A 429 1.55 -0.46 -13.62
C SER A 429 1.35 0.92 -14.20
N MET A 430 2.07 1.92 -13.69
CA MET A 430 2.13 3.25 -14.31
C MET A 430 3.23 3.35 -15.37
N SER A 431 4.31 2.58 -15.24
CA SER A 431 5.39 2.57 -16.23
C SER A 431 5.02 1.88 -17.55
N ASN A 432 3.88 1.21 -17.59
CA ASN A 432 3.33 0.52 -18.77
C ASN A 432 1.83 0.86 -18.89
N PRO A 433 1.49 2.00 -19.49
CA PRO A 433 0.10 2.45 -19.62
C PRO A 433 -0.80 1.45 -20.33
N GLY A 434 -1.98 1.17 -19.74
CA GLY A 434 -3.01 0.32 -20.33
C GLY A 434 -3.90 1.04 -21.36
N PRO A 435 -5.01 0.39 -21.74
CA PRO A 435 -5.42 -0.95 -21.33
C PRO A 435 -4.76 -2.08 -22.13
N GLY A 436 -4.57 -3.21 -21.45
CA GLY A 436 -4.12 -4.45 -22.10
C GLY A 436 -5.22 -5.16 -22.88
N GLU A 437 -4.85 -6.05 -23.81
CA GLU A 437 -5.83 -6.78 -24.63
C GLU A 437 -6.76 -7.67 -23.82
N TRP A 438 -6.31 -8.20 -22.68
CA TRP A 438 -7.14 -8.98 -21.79
C TRP A 438 -8.31 -8.14 -21.24
N ALA A 439 -8.03 -6.94 -20.74
CA ALA A 439 -9.05 -6.03 -20.24
C ALA A 439 -10.01 -5.58 -21.34
N LYS A 440 -9.49 -5.21 -22.52
CA LYS A 440 -10.30 -4.84 -23.69
C LYS A 440 -11.25 -5.96 -24.12
N ASN A 441 -10.77 -7.20 -24.15
CA ASN A 441 -11.59 -8.37 -24.50
C ASN A 441 -12.73 -8.57 -23.48
N ASN A 442 -12.43 -8.48 -22.19
CA ASN A 442 -13.45 -8.62 -21.16
C ASN A 442 -14.49 -7.50 -21.21
N TRP A 443 -14.09 -6.25 -21.48
CA TRP A 443 -15.04 -5.15 -21.69
C TRP A 443 -15.90 -5.32 -22.95
N ARG A 444 -15.35 -5.88 -24.05
CA ARG A 444 -16.15 -6.23 -25.24
C ARG A 444 -17.20 -7.28 -24.91
N LEU A 445 -16.83 -8.31 -24.14
CA LEU A 445 -17.79 -9.32 -23.64
C LEU A 445 -18.86 -8.69 -22.76
N ALA A 446 -18.48 -7.83 -21.81
CA ALA A 446 -19.44 -7.14 -20.96
C ALA A 446 -20.43 -6.28 -21.77
N LYS A 447 -19.93 -5.50 -22.73
CA LYS A 447 -20.78 -4.70 -23.64
C LYS A 447 -21.70 -5.56 -24.51
N LYS A 448 -21.24 -6.75 -24.97
CA LYS A 448 -22.06 -7.72 -25.70
C LYS A 448 -23.26 -8.19 -24.89
N HIS A 449 -23.12 -8.26 -23.57
CA HIS A 449 -24.17 -8.63 -22.62
C HIS A 449 -24.84 -7.41 -21.97
N ASN A 450 -24.72 -6.21 -22.56
CA ASN A 450 -25.33 -4.94 -22.14
C ASN A 450 -24.90 -4.41 -20.76
N HIS A 451 -23.72 -4.77 -20.28
CA HIS A 451 -23.15 -4.23 -19.06
C HIS A 451 -22.31 -2.98 -19.34
N GLU A 452 -22.46 -1.95 -18.52
CA GLU A 452 -21.52 -0.84 -18.47
C GLU A 452 -20.16 -1.33 -17.93
N CYS A 453 -19.08 -0.64 -18.35
CA CYS A 453 -17.71 -1.04 -18.03
C CYS A 453 -17.03 -0.03 -17.11
N CYS A 454 -16.32 -0.55 -16.10
CA CYS A 454 -15.46 0.20 -15.20
C CYS A 454 -14.00 -0.28 -15.35
N ALA A 455 -13.07 0.65 -15.37
CA ALA A 455 -11.66 0.34 -15.29
C ALA A 455 -11.15 0.51 -13.86
N LYS A 456 -10.49 -0.51 -13.31
CA LYS A 456 -9.63 -0.34 -12.15
C LYS A 456 -8.27 0.11 -12.65
N VAL A 457 -7.80 1.25 -12.16
CA VAL A 457 -6.55 1.91 -12.57
C VAL A 457 -5.79 2.47 -11.37
N GLN A 458 -4.54 2.88 -11.60
CA GLN A 458 -3.73 3.66 -10.67
C GLN A 458 -3.15 4.86 -11.42
N PHE A 459 -3.50 6.08 -11.00
CA PHE A 459 -3.04 7.32 -11.65
C PHE A 459 -2.13 8.16 -10.77
N ASN A 460 -2.02 7.85 -9.49
CA ASN A 460 -1.13 8.53 -8.56
C ASN A 460 0.17 7.76 -8.37
N ASN A 461 0.08 6.55 -7.86
CA ASN A 461 1.21 5.66 -7.66
C ASN A 461 0.79 4.20 -7.75
N THR A 462 1.78 3.33 -7.81
CA THR A 462 1.65 1.86 -7.78
C THR A 462 2.72 1.30 -6.83
N TRP A 463 2.79 -0.03 -6.74
CA TRP A 463 3.89 -0.71 -6.05
C TRP A 463 5.27 -0.43 -6.67
N GLU A 464 5.33 0.19 -7.85
CA GLU A 464 6.59 0.66 -8.46
C GLU A 464 7.26 1.76 -7.61
N CYS A 465 6.47 2.62 -6.95
CA CYS A 465 6.91 3.59 -5.94
C CYS A 465 5.68 4.07 -5.14
N SER A 466 5.32 3.35 -4.09
CA SER A 466 4.12 3.66 -3.27
C SER A 466 4.36 4.73 -2.21
N GLY A 467 5.61 5.02 -1.86
CA GLY A 467 5.98 5.95 -0.80
C GLY A 467 6.00 7.43 -1.20
N VAL A 468 5.22 7.82 -2.21
CA VAL A 468 5.01 9.22 -2.61
C VAL A 468 3.54 9.46 -2.87
N PRO A 469 3.01 10.70 -2.67
CA PRO A 469 1.60 11.01 -2.96
C PRO A 469 1.21 10.65 -4.39
N TYR A 470 2.05 10.99 -5.35
CA TYR A 470 1.94 10.60 -6.76
C TYR A 470 3.31 10.59 -7.44
N ILE A 471 3.48 9.70 -8.41
CA ILE A 471 4.65 9.70 -9.29
C ILE A 471 4.40 10.75 -10.38
N PRO A 472 5.26 11.77 -10.53
CA PRO A 472 4.98 12.92 -11.39
C PRO A 472 5.28 12.66 -12.87
N VAL A 473 4.54 11.71 -13.48
CA VAL A 473 4.72 11.21 -14.86
C VAL A 473 3.45 11.43 -15.69
N PHE A 474 3.05 12.69 -15.85
CA PHE A 474 1.77 13.07 -16.43
C PHE A 474 1.55 12.57 -17.87
N ASP A 475 2.61 12.42 -18.69
CA ASP A 475 2.47 11.88 -20.04
C ASP A 475 2.00 10.40 -20.02
N LEU A 476 2.47 9.60 -19.05
CA LEU A 476 2.03 8.20 -18.89
C LEU A 476 0.60 8.12 -18.38
N VAL A 477 0.24 8.99 -17.44
CA VAL A 477 -1.14 9.12 -16.95
C VAL A 477 -2.08 9.52 -18.07
N ALA A 478 -1.70 10.51 -18.89
CA ALA A 478 -2.48 10.97 -20.04
C ALA A 478 -2.67 9.87 -21.08
N GLU A 479 -1.57 9.19 -21.46
CA GLU A 479 -1.61 8.08 -22.43
C GLU A 479 -2.63 7.03 -21.98
N HIS A 480 -2.57 6.59 -20.72
CA HIS A 480 -3.49 5.60 -20.19
C HIS A 480 -4.94 6.11 -20.18
N ALA A 481 -5.18 7.33 -19.71
CA ALA A 481 -6.51 7.93 -19.65
C ALA A 481 -7.13 8.12 -21.06
N VAL A 482 -6.33 8.58 -22.03
CA VAL A 482 -6.75 8.73 -23.45
C VAL A 482 -7.09 7.38 -24.06
N ASN A 483 -6.27 6.36 -23.84
CA ASN A 483 -6.53 5.00 -24.30
C ASN A 483 -7.85 4.44 -23.76
N LEU A 484 -8.13 4.62 -22.45
CA LEU A 484 -9.39 4.20 -21.84
C LEU A 484 -10.61 4.94 -22.43
N LYS A 485 -10.48 6.25 -22.65
CA LYS A 485 -11.53 7.05 -23.28
C LYS A 485 -11.81 6.56 -24.70
N ASN A 486 -10.79 6.25 -25.47
CA ASN A 486 -10.93 5.71 -26.83
C ASN A 486 -11.57 4.31 -26.85
N GLU A 487 -11.36 3.49 -25.82
CA GLU A 487 -12.06 2.21 -25.63
C GLU A 487 -13.53 2.41 -25.15
N GLY A 488 -13.97 3.65 -24.93
CA GLY A 488 -15.32 3.97 -24.47
C GLY A 488 -15.60 3.57 -23.01
N ILE A 489 -14.57 3.54 -22.20
CA ILE A 489 -14.71 3.37 -20.74
C ILE A 489 -15.20 4.70 -20.16
N ARG A 490 -16.17 4.62 -19.23
CA ARG A 490 -16.79 5.78 -18.60
C ARG A 490 -16.54 5.83 -17.09
N HIS A 491 -16.45 4.68 -16.45
CA HIS A 491 -16.33 4.55 -15.00
C HIS A 491 -14.93 4.10 -14.62
N MET A 492 -14.39 4.66 -13.55
CA MET A 492 -13.04 4.37 -13.09
C MET A 492 -12.97 4.25 -11.56
N MET A 493 -12.36 3.16 -11.10
CA MET A 493 -11.81 3.03 -9.77
C MET A 493 -10.35 3.51 -9.82
N LEU A 494 -10.08 4.70 -9.26
CA LEU A 494 -8.85 5.46 -9.49
C LEU A 494 -7.67 4.99 -8.65
N SER A 495 -7.91 4.20 -7.60
CA SER A 495 -6.87 3.65 -6.74
C SER A 495 -7.33 2.37 -6.06
N TRP A 496 -6.40 1.56 -5.61
CA TRP A 496 -6.59 0.57 -4.54
C TRP A 496 -6.38 1.24 -3.18
N THR A 497 -5.92 0.51 -2.16
CA THR A 497 -5.56 1.08 -0.84
C THR A 497 -4.35 2.04 -0.90
N LEU A 498 -3.53 1.97 -1.95
CA LEU A 498 -2.49 2.94 -2.28
C LEU A 498 -2.97 3.85 -3.43
N GLY A 499 -2.37 5.02 -3.56
CA GLY A 499 -2.66 5.97 -4.63
C GLY A 499 -3.85 6.89 -4.36
N GLY A 500 -4.30 6.98 -3.11
CA GLY A 500 -5.46 7.79 -2.72
C GLY A 500 -5.20 9.30 -2.56
N ALA A 501 -4.00 9.83 -2.80
CA ALA A 501 -3.71 11.25 -2.59
C ALA A 501 -4.48 12.15 -3.58
N PRO A 502 -5.06 13.28 -3.13
CA PRO A 502 -5.48 14.34 -4.04
C PRO A 502 -4.27 14.86 -4.83
N SER A 503 -4.37 14.98 -6.16
CA SER A 503 -3.21 15.30 -6.99
C SER A 503 -3.57 15.92 -8.35
N PRO A 504 -2.61 16.60 -9.01
CA PRO A 504 -2.76 17.04 -10.39
C PRO A 504 -3.03 15.92 -11.39
N SER A 505 -2.56 14.69 -11.14
CA SER A 505 -2.88 13.51 -11.98
C SER A 505 -4.38 13.27 -12.08
N LEU A 506 -5.11 13.40 -10.97
CA LEU A 506 -6.56 13.26 -10.95
C LEU A 506 -7.26 14.38 -11.73
N SER A 507 -6.74 15.62 -11.66
CA SER A 507 -7.23 16.74 -12.47
C SER A 507 -7.07 16.48 -13.97
N LEU A 508 -5.91 15.94 -14.37
CA LEU A 508 -5.62 15.56 -15.76
C LEU A 508 -6.63 14.52 -16.25
N VAL A 509 -6.80 13.43 -15.52
CA VAL A 509 -7.73 12.35 -15.87
C VAL A 509 -9.16 12.88 -15.96
N SER A 510 -9.60 13.64 -14.95
CA SER A 510 -10.94 14.20 -14.91
C SER A 510 -11.18 15.15 -16.09
N GLY A 511 -10.23 16.04 -16.36
CA GLY A 511 -10.30 16.98 -17.48
C GLY A 511 -10.34 16.31 -18.86
N ILE A 512 -9.62 15.20 -19.04
CA ILE A 512 -9.69 14.38 -20.25
C ILE A 512 -11.10 13.80 -20.41
N PHE A 513 -11.66 13.17 -19.37
CA PHE A 513 -12.97 12.52 -19.47
C PHE A 513 -14.12 13.53 -19.58
N ASP A 514 -14.05 14.64 -18.89
CA ASP A 514 -15.05 15.70 -18.93
C ASP A 514 -14.94 16.59 -20.19
N GLY A 515 -13.91 16.39 -21.02
CA GLY A 515 -13.70 17.14 -22.26
C GLY A 515 -13.17 18.56 -22.05
N LYS A 516 -12.59 18.83 -20.87
CA LYS A 516 -11.96 20.11 -20.54
C LYS A 516 -10.65 20.30 -21.31
N TYR A 517 -9.87 19.23 -21.45
CA TYR A 517 -8.58 19.24 -22.16
C TYR A 517 -8.67 18.46 -23.46
N LYS A 518 -7.99 18.92 -24.50
CA LYS A 518 -7.86 18.23 -25.79
C LYS A 518 -6.93 17.04 -25.65
N LEU A 519 -7.25 15.93 -26.33
CA LEU A 519 -6.56 14.65 -26.12
C LEU A 519 -5.06 14.70 -26.51
N ASP A 520 -4.69 15.50 -27.49
CA ASP A 520 -3.33 15.64 -28.01
C ASP A 520 -2.46 16.66 -27.24
N THR A 521 -3.06 17.53 -26.44
CA THR A 521 -2.37 18.59 -25.68
C THR A 521 -2.76 18.61 -24.20
N CYS A 522 -3.47 17.58 -23.74
CA CYS A 522 -4.10 17.54 -22.41
C CYS A 522 -3.12 17.76 -21.25
N VAL A 523 -1.88 17.27 -21.35
CA VAL A 523 -0.86 17.45 -20.30
C VAL A 523 -0.45 18.93 -20.22
N ASP A 524 -0.13 19.56 -21.36
CA ASP A 524 0.27 20.96 -21.38
C ASP A 524 -0.88 21.87 -20.95
N GLU A 525 -2.11 21.62 -21.44
CA GLU A 525 -3.30 22.36 -21.02
C GLU A 525 -3.59 22.21 -19.51
N MET A 526 -3.44 21.01 -18.96
CA MET A 526 -3.60 20.78 -17.52
C MET A 526 -2.53 21.54 -16.71
N ILE A 527 -1.28 21.48 -17.14
CA ILE A 527 -0.20 22.19 -16.43
C ILE A 527 -0.43 23.70 -16.47
N ASP A 528 -0.83 24.26 -17.61
CA ASP A 528 -1.14 25.68 -17.74
C ASP A 528 -2.36 26.11 -16.92
N ASP A 529 -3.32 25.21 -16.69
CA ASP A 529 -4.52 25.48 -15.89
C ASP A 529 -4.27 25.38 -14.38
N VAL A 530 -3.40 24.46 -13.95
CA VAL A 530 -3.27 24.08 -12.53
C VAL A 530 -2.03 24.68 -11.88
N PHE A 531 -0.91 24.79 -12.62
CA PHE A 531 0.35 25.31 -12.09
C PHE A 531 0.53 26.80 -12.37
N PRO A 532 1.21 27.55 -11.46
CA PRO A 532 1.57 28.93 -11.72
C PRO A 532 2.40 29.12 -13.01
N VAL A 533 2.16 30.23 -13.70
CA VAL A 533 2.85 30.57 -14.97
C VAL A 533 4.38 30.55 -14.79
N GLY A 534 4.89 30.94 -13.62
CA GLY A 534 6.33 31.01 -13.32
C GLY A 534 7.04 29.66 -13.38
N CYS A 535 6.33 28.54 -13.14
CA CYS A 535 6.92 27.21 -13.13
C CYS A 535 6.37 26.28 -14.24
N ALA A 536 5.28 26.62 -14.91
CA ALA A 536 4.57 25.74 -15.85
C ALA A 536 5.50 25.14 -16.92
N GLU A 537 6.32 25.92 -17.59
CA GLU A 537 7.25 25.41 -18.59
C GLU A 537 8.34 24.49 -18.01
N THR A 538 8.77 24.75 -16.78
CA THR A 538 9.71 23.87 -16.07
C THR A 538 9.05 22.53 -15.71
N VAL A 539 7.80 22.56 -15.23
CA VAL A 539 7.02 21.36 -14.93
C VAL A 539 6.78 20.54 -16.19
N LYS A 540 6.39 21.14 -17.32
CA LYS A 540 6.22 20.46 -18.61
C LYS A 540 7.47 19.70 -19.02
N LYS A 541 8.64 20.34 -18.95
CA LYS A 541 9.92 19.72 -19.33
C LYS A 541 10.31 18.60 -18.36
N ALA A 542 10.24 18.85 -17.07
CA ALA A 542 10.66 17.90 -16.05
C ALA A 542 9.77 16.62 -16.08
N GLN A 543 8.45 16.78 -16.14
CA GLN A 543 7.54 15.64 -16.19
C GLN A 543 7.73 14.77 -17.44
N ARG A 544 8.03 15.35 -18.61
CA ARG A 544 8.36 14.59 -19.83
C ARG A 544 9.62 13.76 -19.63
N MET A 545 10.69 14.37 -19.11
CA MET A 545 11.93 13.63 -18.80
C MET A 545 11.69 12.48 -17.83
N MET A 546 10.90 12.71 -16.78
CA MET A 546 10.55 11.69 -15.79
C MET A 546 9.65 10.60 -16.38
N SER A 547 8.68 10.96 -17.22
CA SER A 547 7.80 10.01 -17.91
C SER A 547 8.60 9.10 -18.87
N ASP A 548 9.50 9.67 -19.67
CA ASP A 548 10.34 8.90 -20.59
C ASP A 548 11.29 7.97 -19.84
N ALA A 549 11.88 8.44 -18.73
CA ALA A 549 12.73 7.64 -17.87
C ALA A 549 11.93 6.48 -17.23
N PHE A 550 10.74 6.76 -16.72
CA PHE A 550 9.93 5.75 -16.03
C PHE A 550 9.43 4.64 -16.97
N ARG A 551 9.30 4.90 -18.27
CA ARG A 551 9.06 3.84 -19.27
C ARG A 551 10.12 2.74 -19.27
N GLN A 552 11.31 3.00 -18.71
CA GLN A 552 12.41 2.02 -18.64
C GLN A 552 12.34 1.15 -17.38
N PHE A 553 11.41 1.43 -16.45
CA PHE A 553 11.29 0.69 -15.20
C PHE A 553 11.13 -0.83 -15.45
N PRO A 554 11.97 -1.68 -14.83
CA PRO A 554 11.96 -3.13 -15.03
C PRO A 554 10.82 -3.78 -14.25
N PHE A 555 9.59 -3.61 -14.73
CA PHE A 555 8.40 -4.12 -14.06
C PHE A 555 8.35 -5.66 -14.10
N SER A 556 8.13 -6.27 -12.93
CA SER A 556 7.47 -7.58 -12.77
C SER A 556 6.76 -7.62 -11.43
N CYS A 557 5.83 -8.56 -11.24
CA CYS A 557 5.18 -8.72 -9.94
C CYS A 557 6.19 -9.03 -8.82
N ALA A 558 7.16 -9.88 -9.09
CA ALA A 558 8.17 -10.20 -8.09
C ALA A 558 9.07 -8.99 -7.78
N VAL A 559 9.40 -8.16 -8.77
CA VAL A 559 10.14 -6.90 -8.56
C VAL A 559 9.36 -5.97 -7.64
N VAL A 560 8.11 -5.62 -8.01
CA VAL A 560 7.35 -4.58 -7.28
C VAL A 560 6.85 -5.03 -5.92
N TYR A 561 6.72 -6.34 -5.68
CA TYR A 561 6.28 -6.89 -4.40
C TYR A 561 7.41 -7.31 -3.47
N ALA A 562 8.67 -7.12 -3.87
CA ALA A 562 9.80 -7.41 -3.01
C ALA A 562 10.43 -6.12 -2.46
N SER A 563 10.85 -6.15 -1.20
CA SER A 563 11.86 -5.22 -0.74
C SER A 563 13.14 -5.47 -1.59
N PRO A 564 13.86 -4.47 -2.07
CA PRO A 564 13.84 -3.07 -1.66
C PRO A 564 12.81 -2.17 -2.34
N LEU A 565 12.07 -2.61 -3.36
CA LEU A 565 11.11 -1.73 -4.07
C LEU A 565 10.01 -1.21 -3.13
N THR A 566 9.49 -2.05 -2.23
CA THR A 566 8.48 -1.61 -1.25
C THR A 566 9.06 -0.84 -0.07
N SER A 567 10.32 -1.08 0.30
CA SER A 567 10.96 -0.44 1.47
C SER A 567 11.75 0.81 1.12
N GLY A 568 12.18 0.95 -0.15
CA GLY A 568 12.97 2.08 -0.62
C GLY A 568 14.23 2.34 0.21
N PRO A 569 14.47 3.60 0.61
CA PRO A 569 15.68 4.01 1.33
C PRO A 569 15.92 3.35 2.69
N ARG A 570 14.93 2.64 3.24
CA ARG A 570 15.08 1.89 4.49
C ARG A 570 16.01 0.67 4.38
N SER A 571 16.22 0.16 3.19
CA SER A 571 17.03 -1.05 2.96
C SER A 571 18.47 -0.89 3.43
N VAL A 572 18.97 -1.82 4.25
CA VAL A 572 20.32 -1.81 4.85
C VAL A 572 21.28 -2.73 4.10
N PHE A 573 22.58 -2.56 4.33
CA PHE A 573 23.66 -3.32 3.69
C PHE A 573 24.21 -4.41 4.59
N TYR A 574 24.48 -5.58 4.03
CA TYR A 574 25.11 -6.70 4.70
C TYR A 574 26.35 -7.16 3.92
N THR A 575 27.46 -7.35 4.61
CA THR A 575 28.71 -7.88 4.02
C THR A 575 28.69 -9.39 3.83
N GLU A 576 27.78 -10.08 4.53
CA GLU A 576 27.54 -11.51 4.42
C GLU A 576 26.20 -11.79 3.76
N LYS A 577 26.02 -13.01 3.23
CA LYS A 577 24.70 -13.49 2.79
C LYS A 577 23.85 -13.81 4.01
N THR A 578 22.72 -13.14 4.19
CA THR A 578 21.80 -13.41 5.31
C THR A 578 20.93 -14.63 5.07
N GLY A 579 20.86 -15.13 3.83
CA GLY A 579 20.04 -16.26 3.45
C GLY A 579 18.55 -15.92 3.36
N ARG A 580 18.15 -14.65 3.53
CA ARG A 580 16.74 -14.22 3.45
C ARG A 580 16.30 -13.92 2.04
N ARG A 581 15.14 -14.43 1.70
CA ARG A 581 14.40 -14.09 0.49
C ARG A 581 13.15 -13.28 0.84
N GLY A 582 13.01 -12.19 0.15
CA GLY A 582 11.96 -11.22 0.06
C GLY A 582 10.69 -11.26 0.93
N ALA A 583 10.41 -10.17 1.67
CA ALA A 583 9.09 -9.82 2.14
C ALA A 583 8.63 -8.53 1.47
N ARG A 584 7.33 -8.27 1.43
CA ARG A 584 6.81 -7.03 0.83
C ARG A 584 7.14 -5.80 1.67
N VAL A 585 7.01 -5.87 2.98
CA VAL A 585 7.19 -4.74 3.90
C VAL A 585 8.18 -5.03 5.03
N GLY A 586 8.86 -6.18 4.99
CA GLY A 586 9.83 -6.58 6.00
C GLY A 586 11.17 -5.86 5.88
N ILE A 587 12.12 -6.26 6.73
CA ILE A 587 13.50 -5.82 6.62
C ILE A 587 14.08 -6.31 5.29
N SER A 588 14.90 -5.46 4.70
CA SER A 588 15.52 -5.71 3.41
C SER A 588 16.34 -6.99 3.37
N PHE A 589 16.43 -7.51 2.20
CA PHE A 589 17.07 -8.74 1.81
C PHE A 589 18.41 -8.48 1.18
N ASP A 590 19.17 -9.52 1.15
CA ASP A 590 20.46 -9.54 0.50
C ASP A 590 20.56 -10.60 -0.60
N SER A 591 19.42 -11.13 -1.05
CA SER A 591 19.33 -12.05 -2.18
C SER A 591 18.85 -11.28 -3.40
N VAL A 592 19.79 -10.81 -4.22
CA VAL A 592 19.50 -9.94 -5.37
C VAL A 592 18.50 -10.58 -6.33
N ASP A 593 18.57 -11.89 -6.56
CA ASP A 593 17.63 -12.67 -7.37
C ASP A 593 16.18 -12.57 -6.87
N ALA A 594 15.97 -12.26 -5.57
CA ALA A 594 14.62 -12.12 -5.02
C ALA A 594 13.91 -10.85 -5.52
N TRP A 595 14.64 -9.78 -5.83
CA TRP A 595 14.01 -8.54 -6.33
C TRP A 595 14.31 -8.24 -7.79
N THR A 596 15.30 -8.86 -8.42
CA THR A 596 15.51 -8.76 -9.87
C THR A 596 14.59 -9.72 -10.63
N ALA A 597 14.14 -10.77 -9.98
CA ALA A 597 13.15 -11.74 -10.45
C ALA A 597 13.52 -12.34 -11.83
N GLU A 598 12.74 -12.06 -12.85
CA GLU A 598 12.97 -12.58 -14.21
C GLU A 598 14.12 -11.88 -14.94
N TYR A 599 14.60 -10.74 -14.43
CA TYR A 599 15.69 -9.98 -15.03
C TYR A 599 17.05 -10.52 -14.58
N ALA A 600 18.00 -10.64 -15.51
CA ALA A 600 19.39 -10.80 -15.13
C ALA A 600 19.86 -9.58 -14.32
N GLU A 601 20.72 -9.78 -13.34
CA GLU A 601 21.12 -8.74 -12.38
C GLU A 601 21.73 -7.50 -13.05
N ASP A 602 22.54 -7.68 -14.10
CA ASP A 602 23.13 -6.60 -14.88
C ASP A 602 22.08 -5.86 -15.75
N VAL A 603 21.09 -6.59 -16.26
CA VAL A 603 19.96 -6.01 -16.99
C VAL A 603 19.11 -5.16 -16.06
N PHE A 604 18.80 -5.66 -14.87
CA PHE A 604 18.05 -4.91 -13.87
C PHE A 604 18.78 -3.62 -13.45
N GLU A 605 20.08 -3.71 -13.12
CA GLU A 605 20.92 -2.55 -12.80
C GLU A 605 20.93 -1.52 -13.93
N ARG A 606 21.07 -1.97 -15.17
CA ARG A 606 21.03 -1.09 -16.35
C ARG A 606 19.69 -0.40 -16.51
N GLN A 607 18.57 -1.14 -16.39
CA GLN A 607 17.23 -0.56 -16.51
C GLN A 607 16.97 0.47 -15.39
N MET A 608 17.34 0.16 -14.15
CA MET A 608 17.24 1.14 -13.05
C MET A 608 18.13 2.37 -13.29
N THR A 609 19.29 2.21 -13.89
CA THR A 609 20.16 3.34 -14.29
C THR A 609 19.48 4.23 -15.32
N LEU A 610 18.79 3.64 -16.32
CA LEU A 610 18.02 4.38 -17.32
C LEU A 610 16.83 5.14 -16.72
N VAL A 611 16.32 4.71 -15.58
CA VAL A 611 15.31 5.48 -14.82
C VAL A 611 15.96 6.62 -14.03
N VAL A 612 17.01 6.33 -13.27
CA VAL A 612 17.60 7.25 -12.29
C VAL A 612 18.33 8.42 -12.95
N GLU A 613 19.14 8.19 -13.97
CA GLU A 613 19.98 9.23 -14.57
C GLU A 613 19.18 10.40 -15.18
N PRO A 614 18.17 10.16 -16.06
CA PRO A 614 17.36 11.26 -16.58
C PRO A 614 16.51 11.93 -15.49
N TRP A 615 16.11 11.18 -14.45
CA TRP A 615 15.37 11.75 -13.34
C TRP A 615 16.19 12.74 -12.52
N ARG A 616 17.49 12.44 -12.31
CA ARG A 616 18.46 13.39 -11.71
C ARG A 616 18.54 14.71 -12.49
N GLU A 617 18.58 14.63 -13.82
CA GLU A 617 18.60 15.83 -14.67
C GLU A 617 17.28 16.62 -14.56
N ALA A 618 16.14 15.94 -14.47
CA ALA A 618 14.86 16.59 -14.23
C ALA A 618 14.84 17.33 -12.85
N ILE A 619 15.41 16.74 -11.81
CA ILE A 619 15.51 17.40 -10.49
C ILE A 619 16.38 18.65 -10.57
N LYS A 620 17.51 18.64 -11.29
CA LYS A 620 18.35 19.82 -11.49
C LYS A 620 17.56 20.96 -12.14
N LEU A 621 16.73 20.63 -13.13
CA LEU A 621 15.86 21.59 -13.80
C LEU A 621 14.83 22.20 -12.82
N LEU A 622 14.21 21.36 -11.98
CA LEU A 622 13.26 21.80 -10.95
C LEU A 622 13.93 22.68 -9.87
N ASP A 623 15.13 22.32 -9.46
CA ASP A 623 15.87 23.09 -8.44
C ASP A 623 16.37 24.45 -8.97
N ALA A 624 16.54 24.61 -10.28
CA ALA A 624 16.89 25.87 -10.91
C ALA A 624 15.70 26.84 -11.08
N CYS A 625 14.47 26.38 -10.81
CA CYS A 625 13.28 27.24 -10.88
C CYS A 625 13.05 27.98 -9.56
N ASP A 626 12.85 29.30 -9.65
CA ASP A 626 12.70 30.17 -8.47
C ASP A 626 11.27 30.21 -7.90
N ASP A 627 10.28 29.57 -8.54
CA ASP A 627 8.90 29.50 -8.05
C ASP A 627 8.84 28.78 -6.68
N LYS A 628 8.02 29.34 -5.77
CA LYS A 628 7.84 28.84 -4.39
C LYS A 628 6.38 28.57 -4.07
N SER A 629 5.54 28.46 -5.09
CA SER A 629 4.14 28.12 -4.89
C SER A 629 4.01 26.73 -4.25
N GLU A 630 3.00 26.56 -3.43
CA GLU A 630 2.74 25.30 -2.69
C GLU A 630 2.67 24.09 -3.64
N LEU A 631 1.96 24.22 -4.75
CA LEU A 631 1.79 23.14 -5.71
C LEU A 631 3.11 22.77 -6.44
N PHE A 632 3.95 23.76 -6.76
CA PHE A 632 5.25 23.51 -7.36
C PHE A 632 6.22 22.84 -6.38
N GLU A 633 6.25 23.29 -5.13
CA GLU A 633 7.06 22.65 -4.08
C GLU A 633 6.55 21.21 -3.80
N GLU A 634 5.24 20.96 -3.83
CA GLU A 634 4.66 19.63 -3.75
C GLU A 634 5.12 18.72 -4.92
N PHE A 635 4.99 19.21 -6.14
CA PHE A 635 5.46 18.48 -7.34
C PHE A 635 6.94 18.12 -7.24
N LYS A 636 7.75 19.09 -6.83
CA LYS A 636 9.20 18.90 -6.63
C LYS A 636 9.49 17.90 -5.49
N SER A 637 8.71 17.92 -4.41
CA SER A 637 8.83 16.94 -3.31
C SER A 637 8.50 15.54 -3.78
N CYS A 638 7.43 15.35 -4.54
CA CYS A 638 7.08 14.06 -5.13
C CYS A 638 8.19 13.55 -6.08
N ALA A 639 8.73 14.43 -6.92
CA ALA A 639 9.82 14.08 -7.84
C ALA A 639 11.09 13.66 -7.09
N LYS A 640 11.48 14.39 -6.03
CA LYS A 640 12.63 14.06 -5.18
C LYS A 640 12.39 12.78 -4.36
N GLY A 641 11.18 12.59 -3.80
CA GLY A 641 10.80 11.37 -3.09
C GLY A 641 10.89 10.12 -3.96
N THR A 642 10.47 10.23 -5.22
CA THR A 642 10.60 9.14 -6.20
C THR A 642 12.07 8.87 -6.54
N LEU A 643 12.88 9.92 -6.75
CA LEU A 643 14.30 9.75 -7.06
C LEU A 643 15.04 9.04 -5.93
N VAL A 644 14.91 9.49 -4.68
CA VAL A 644 15.62 8.87 -3.55
C VAL A 644 15.23 7.41 -3.37
N HIS A 645 13.99 7.05 -3.70
CA HIS A 645 13.53 5.67 -3.69
C HIS A 645 14.25 4.81 -4.74
N PHE A 646 14.28 5.24 -5.99
CA PHE A 646 14.91 4.48 -7.08
C PHE A 646 16.44 4.45 -6.98
N GLU A 647 17.07 5.54 -6.52
CA GLU A 647 18.50 5.58 -6.22
C GLU A 647 18.88 4.52 -5.19
N SER A 648 18.11 4.43 -4.10
CA SER A 648 18.37 3.45 -3.05
C SER A 648 18.29 2.01 -3.57
N VAL A 649 17.32 1.69 -4.43
CA VAL A 649 17.21 0.37 -5.08
C VAL A 649 18.43 0.10 -5.97
N LEU A 650 18.87 1.08 -6.74
CA LEU A 650 20.03 0.96 -7.64
C LEU A 650 21.33 0.76 -6.83
N HIS A 651 21.55 1.56 -5.79
CA HIS A 651 22.74 1.45 -4.96
C HIS A 651 22.80 0.12 -4.22
N LEU A 652 21.69 -0.36 -3.68
CA LEU A 652 21.63 -1.67 -3.04
C LEU A 652 21.91 -2.80 -4.04
N THR A 653 21.35 -2.72 -5.25
CA THR A 653 21.58 -3.71 -6.30
C THR A 653 23.07 -3.78 -6.68
N ARG A 654 23.71 -2.63 -6.89
CA ARG A 654 25.16 -2.54 -7.17
C ARG A 654 25.99 -3.15 -6.04
N PHE A 655 25.69 -2.78 -4.81
CA PHE A 655 26.39 -3.30 -3.64
C PHE A 655 26.27 -4.82 -3.53
N VAL A 656 25.05 -5.36 -3.61
CA VAL A 656 24.81 -6.81 -3.39
C VAL A 656 25.42 -7.65 -4.50
N ARG A 657 25.36 -7.20 -5.76
CA ARG A 657 26.03 -7.85 -6.90
C ARG A 657 27.55 -7.91 -6.66
N ALA A 658 28.17 -6.78 -6.30
CA ALA A 658 29.60 -6.72 -6.05
C ALA A 658 30.00 -7.56 -4.82
N ARG A 659 29.19 -7.54 -3.76
CA ARG A 659 29.40 -8.38 -2.57
C ARG A 659 29.34 -9.87 -2.90
N ASN A 660 28.36 -10.29 -3.67
CA ASN A 660 28.23 -11.70 -4.07
C ASN A 660 29.45 -12.15 -4.87
N ALA A 661 29.89 -11.36 -5.85
CA ALA A 661 31.11 -11.64 -6.61
C ALA A 661 32.34 -11.72 -5.72
N MET A 662 32.48 -10.80 -4.75
CA MET A 662 33.58 -10.83 -3.76
C MET A 662 33.55 -12.11 -2.90
N LEU A 663 32.37 -12.53 -2.45
CA LEU A 663 32.22 -13.76 -1.65
C LEU A 663 32.48 -15.04 -2.47
N ASP A 664 32.26 -14.99 -3.79
CA ASP A 664 32.58 -16.06 -4.72
C ASP A 664 34.07 -16.02 -5.17
N GLY A 665 34.87 -15.10 -4.62
CA GLY A 665 36.32 -14.99 -4.85
C GLY A 665 36.70 -14.15 -6.08
N GLU A 666 35.73 -13.48 -6.71
CA GLU A 666 35.97 -12.59 -7.82
C GLU A 666 36.49 -11.22 -7.37
N LYS A 667 37.30 -10.58 -8.18
CA LYS A 667 37.85 -9.25 -7.93
C LYS A 667 37.18 -8.16 -8.76
N VAL A 668 36.52 -8.56 -9.82
CA VAL A 668 35.84 -7.65 -10.77
C VAL A 668 34.47 -8.20 -11.15
N ILE A 669 33.54 -7.30 -11.43
CA ILE A 669 32.24 -7.60 -12.06
C ILE A 669 32.11 -6.87 -13.40
N ASP A 670 31.23 -7.35 -14.25
CA ASP A 670 30.92 -6.76 -15.57
C ASP A 670 32.20 -6.50 -16.41
N GLY A 671 33.18 -7.39 -16.26
CA GLY A 671 34.42 -7.41 -17.03
C GLY A 671 35.53 -6.49 -16.50
N ASN A 672 35.25 -5.38 -15.82
CA ASN A 672 36.29 -4.41 -15.44
C ASN A 672 36.03 -3.61 -14.13
N ARG A 673 34.87 -3.72 -13.49
CA ARG A 673 34.60 -2.97 -12.28
C ARG A 673 35.13 -3.71 -11.04
N ASP A 674 36.02 -3.09 -10.28
CA ASP A 674 36.54 -3.64 -9.04
C ASP A 674 35.44 -3.77 -7.99
N VAL A 675 35.24 -4.96 -7.41
CA VAL A 675 34.12 -5.27 -6.51
C VAL A 675 34.14 -4.42 -5.25
N LYS A 676 35.31 -4.20 -4.64
CA LYS A 676 35.43 -3.38 -3.43
C LYS A 676 35.15 -1.90 -3.73
N GLN A 677 35.62 -1.41 -4.87
CA GLN A 677 35.37 -0.04 -5.31
C GLN A 677 33.88 0.18 -5.58
N VAL A 678 33.19 -0.76 -6.24
CA VAL A 678 31.75 -0.67 -6.49
C VAL A 678 30.97 -0.65 -5.16
N MET A 679 31.33 -1.52 -4.22
CA MET A 679 30.67 -1.54 -2.90
C MET A 679 30.86 -0.22 -2.14
N MET A 680 32.09 0.31 -2.09
CA MET A 680 32.39 1.58 -1.41
C MET A 680 31.66 2.76 -2.06
N GLN A 681 31.67 2.83 -3.38
CA GLN A 681 30.92 3.85 -4.13
C GLN A 681 29.42 3.79 -3.84
N ALA A 682 28.84 2.58 -3.84
CA ALA A 682 27.42 2.41 -3.52
C ALA A 682 27.08 2.90 -2.09
N LEU A 683 27.98 2.67 -1.13
CA LEU A 683 27.80 3.18 0.24
C LEU A 683 27.90 4.71 0.32
N ASP A 684 28.82 5.33 -0.43
CA ASP A 684 29.00 6.79 -0.44
C ASP A 684 27.81 7.48 -1.12
N GLU A 685 27.37 6.95 -2.26
CA GLU A 685 26.17 7.44 -2.96
C GLU A 685 24.91 7.29 -2.11
N GLU A 686 24.77 6.16 -1.40
CA GLU A 686 23.59 5.91 -0.57
C GLU A 686 23.60 6.70 0.75
N GLU A 687 24.77 7.05 1.32
CA GLU A 687 24.85 7.98 2.45
C GLU A 687 24.26 9.34 2.07
N ALA A 688 24.67 9.88 0.93
CA ALA A 688 24.15 11.13 0.42
C ALA A 688 22.65 11.05 0.10
N ASN A 689 22.20 9.95 -0.55
CA ASN A 689 20.81 9.70 -0.88
C ASN A 689 19.94 9.59 0.39
N THR A 690 20.40 8.88 1.42
CA THR A 690 19.68 8.73 2.69
C THR A 690 19.51 10.08 3.42
N ILE A 691 20.51 10.95 3.42
CA ILE A 691 20.40 12.31 3.95
C ILE A 691 19.38 13.12 3.15
N ASN A 692 19.38 13.00 1.82
CA ASN A 692 18.38 13.64 0.96
C ASN A 692 16.97 13.13 1.23
N ALA A 693 16.80 11.83 1.49
CA ALA A 693 15.52 11.25 1.87
C ALA A 693 14.98 11.83 3.20
N ILE A 694 15.84 11.97 4.22
CA ILE A 694 15.48 12.61 5.50
C ILE A 694 15.04 14.05 5.27
N ARG A 695 15.80 14.82 4.48
CA ARG A 695 15.47 16.22 4.16
C ARG A 695 14.19 16.36 3.33
N ALA A 696 13.93 15.43 2.41
CA ALA A 696 12.68 15.39 1.64
C ALA A 696 11.48 15.11 2.55
N GLN A 697 11.56 14.10 3.42
CA GLN A 697 10.51 13.75 4.37
C GLN A 697 10.24 14.87 5.39
N SER A 698 11.29 15.56 5.86
CA SER A 698 11.15 16.71 6.76
C SER A 698 10.39 17.89 6.14
N LYS A 699 10.47 18.06 4.81
CA LYS A 699 9.74 19.10 4.07
C LYS A 699 8.31 18.68 3.72
N ASP A 700 8.13 17.41 3.38
CA ASP A 700 6.85 16.83 3.04
C ASP A 700 6.68 15.49 3.75
N SER A 701 5.93 15.52 4.83
CA SER A 701 5.70 14.34 5.68
C SER A 701 4.94 13.19 4.99
N ARG A 702 4.46 13.38 3.75
CA ARG A 702 3.85 12.32 2.94
C ARG A 702 4.89 11.43 2.26
N ILE A 703 6.15 11.88 2.18
CA ILE A 703 7.23 11.07 1.60
C ILE A 703 7.54 9.87 2.50
N GLY A 704 7.50 8.70 1.93
CA GLY A 704 7.62 7.41 2.63
C GLY A 704 6.28 6.83 3.12
N PHE A 705 5.18 7.59 3.09
CA PHE A 705 3.88 7.16 3.56
C PHE A 705 3.05 6.49 2.45
N GLU A 706 2.38 5.43 2.82
CA GLU A 706 1.35 4.75 2.03
C GLU A 706 0.22 4.27 2.97
N ALA A 707 -1.04 4.47 2.57
CA ALA A 707 -2.18 4.29 3.46
C ALA A 707 -2.29 2.90 4.10
N SER A 708 -2.04 1.83 3.34
CA SER A 708 -2.20 0.46 3.83
C SER A 708 -1.00 -0.10 4.59
N ASN A 709 0.18 0.51 4.45
CA ASN A 709 1.42 0.05 5.09
C ASN A 709 2.05 1.11 6.01
N HIS A 710 1.41 2.27 6.14
CA HIS A 710 1.91 3.42 6.87
C HIS A 710 3.25 3.91 6.29
N TYR A 711 4.22 4.28 7.13
CA TYR A 711 5.52 4.66 6.60
C TYR A 711 6.33 3.45 6.16
N ASN A 712 6.64 3.36 4.87
CA ASN A 712 7.60 2.41 4.32
C ASN A 712 9.00 2.67 4.89
N PHE A 713 9.33 3.94 5.14
CA PHE A 713 10.50 4.38 5.87
C PHE A 713 10.18 5.64 6.69
N SER A 714 10.68 5.68 7.91
CA SER A 714 10.61 6.83 8.80
C SER A 714 11.98 7.49 8.92
N ARG A 715 12.05 8.72 9.46
CA ARG A 715 13.32 9.37 9.79
C ARG A 715 14.23 8.46 10.63
N GLN A 716 13.65 7.75 11.61
CA GLN A 716 14.39 6.85 12.48
C GLN A 716 15.00 5.67 11.70
N ASN A 717 14.28 5.08 10.74
CA ASN A 717 14.81 4.04 9.87
C ASN A 717 15.99 4.56 9.02
N LEU A 718 15.90 5.78 8.52
CA LEU A 718 16.93 6.40 7.69
C LEU A 718 18.20 6.74 8.51
N VAL A 719 18.05 7.22 9.75
CA VAL A 719 19.18 7.41 10.66
C VAL A 719 19.85 6.07 10.99
N GLU A 720 19.06 5.02 11.25
CA GLU A 720 19.60 3.67 11.43
C GLU A 720 20.40 3.18 10.21
N LYS A 721 19.91 3.47 9.00
CA LYS A 721 20.65 3.15 7.77
C LYS A 721 22.00 3.85 7.69
N LEU A 722 22.10 5.11 8.10
CA LEU A 722 23.38 5.81 8.15
C LEU A 722 24.35 5.15 9.14
N VAL A 723 23.86 4.65 10.28
CA VAL A 723 24.65 3.84 11.21
C VAL A 723 25.12 2.53 10.55
N ASN A 724 24.23 1.85 9.82
CA ASN A 724 24.57 0.63 9.10
C ASN A 724 25.60 0.87 7.98
N ILE A 725 25.50 1.98 7.25
CA ILE A 725 26.48 2.36 6.21
C ILE A 725 27.88 2.54 6.82
N ASP A 726 27.99 3.26 7.93
CA ASP A 726 29.27 3.44 8.63
C ASP A 726 29.83 2.10 9.13
N TYR A 727 28.99 1.26 9.75
CA TYR A 727 29.37 -0.08 10.18
C TYR A 727 29.88 -0.93 9.01
N THR A 728 29.17 -0.96 7.91
CA THR A 728 29.51 -1.74 6.71
C THR A 728 30.83 -1.26 6.10
N ARG A 729 31.00 0.07 5.99
CA ARG A 729 32.23 0.71 5.48
C ARG A 729 33.45 0.33 6.34
N ARG A 730 33.32 0.39 7.66
CA ARG A 730 34.43 -0.04 8.60
C ARG A 730 34.76 -1.52 8.43
N LYS A 731 33.77 -2.38 8.18
CA LYS A 731 33.94 -3.82 7.98
C LYS A 731 34.68 -4.14 6.68
N LEU A 732 34.37 -3.43 5.60
CA LEU A 732 35.04 -3.59 4.29
C LEU A 732 36.49 -3.06 4.29
N ASN A 733 36.83 -2.18 5.22
CA ASN A 733 38.19 -1.63 5.34
C ASN A 733 39.13 -2.44 6.26
N LYS A 734 38.61 -3.43 6.98
CA LYS A 734 39.40 -4.42 7.76
C LYS A 734 39.85 -5.56 6.86
#